data_87d2c1e9a5ce45307475a75901caa6db
#
_entry.id   87d2c1e9a5ce45307475a75901caa6db
#
_cell.length_a   1.000
_cell.length_b   1.000
_cell.length_c   1.000
_cell.angle_alpha   90.00
_cell.angle_beta   90.00
_cell.angle_gamma   90.00
#
_symmetry.space_group_name_H-M   'P 1'
#
loop_
_entity.id
_entity.type
_entity.pdbx_description
1 polymer ?
#
loop_
_entity_poly.entity_id
_entity_poly.type
_entity_poly.pdbx_seq_one_letter_code
_entity_poly.pdbx_strand_id
1 'polypeptide(L)'
;MPSAIEVPPRQPSPEVKLLSKVDSQIMDEEALTTAAGILDIICRYRLKRASTDELEGRLGFLSQIYRKVKSHSEIRMCLPAFPFKSPNTRDKVLSRLPDKADEFALANLNGLCSAIKDYYEPGAKLTIISDGLVYNDLLGVQDKEVWAYGETLRGIAAEQRLTNIQFSRLQDLVHLPNLPNKLEEITYVANATNFRRALLNTFGRADYDPSNEISKNEDTCLTYRGYIKFLETDLRHVYPVGEDRSKTKFKTGIEYISKQMLQRGDAFARAVRENFRDHIRLSIHPSVGETKIPISPLPTTTYYTTPWHCSIAFSVSGAITTGPRSEFENDPKYELVYEDGRPSYFREKSNLYNWDKDVTFEPIYPCGVVIRPAAGPKKLSIHDIDAKKVRALSEVNSPVIMRGFSKTKDRDLFVKKSEEFGTPLPWKFGLVLEVKDQGADTRGLNNVLSAEWMPFHFDGLFKTHKVPQEDGTEKLLPNPPKFQFFTSVTPSPKDTGFTLFTPSRLVFQNLPPHLPLEKLSKLTWSVQTSSFDATKMTGLPLVTPHPETGEACIRYHEPWPQSKTTFDATYVNIEGVSEEESTEICNILDSLLHDRRNTLYFSWEEGDLLVSDNVLAMHTRSDFKAGSPRELWRIHFD
;
A
#
# COMPACT_ATOMS: atom_id res chain seq x y z
N MET A 1 13.81 13.08 -21.84
CA MET A 1 13.58 11.72 -21.32
C MET A 1 14.18 11.72 -19.93
N PRO A 2 13.46 11.46 -18.86
CA PRO A 2 14.06 11.34 -17.55
C PRO A 2 14.87 10.05 -17.54
N SER A 3 16.15 10.15 -17.19
CA SER A 3 17.03 9.01 -16.98
C SER A 3 16.49 8.15 -15.85
N ALA A 4 16.38 6.86 -16.10
CA ALA A 4 16.08 5.86 -15.09
C ALA A 4 17.01 6.08 -13.87
N ILE A 5 16.44 5.97 -12.68
CA ILE A 5 17.19 5.97 -11.43
C ILE A 5 18.17 4.79 -11.49
N GLU A 6 19.45 5.06 -11.74
CA GLU A 6 20.49 4.04 -11.61
C GLU A 6 20.59 3.65 -10.13
N VAL A 7 19.91 2.53 -9.80
CA VAL A 7 20.17 1.83 -8.55
C VAL A 7 21.60 1.25 -8.67
N PRO A 8 22.49 1.46 -7.70
CA PRO A 8 23.82 0.88 -7.77
C PRO A 8 23.73 -0.64 -7.98
N PRO A 9 24.58 -1.24 -8.82
CA PRO A 9 24.50 -2.65 -9.16
C PRO A 9 24.62 -3.48 -7.88
N ARG A 10 23.51 -4.12 -7.48
CA ARG A 10 23.55 -5.16 -6.44
C ARG A 10 24.45 -6.28 -6.92
N GLN A 11 25.28 -6.82 -6.03
CA GLN A 11 25.97 -8.06 -6.34
C GLN A 11 24.94 -9.12 -6.69
N PRO A 12 25.12 -9.87 -7.79
CA PRO A 12 24.16 -10.86 -8.24
C PRO A 12 23.94 -11.92 -7.14
N SER A 13 22.67 -12.24 -6.87
CA SER A 13 22.31 -13.28 -5.93
C SER A 13 22.93 -14.63 -6.31
N PRO A 14 23.09 -15.58 -5.36
CA PRO A 14 23.61 -16.93 -5.68
C PRO A 14 22.83 -17.62 -6.81
N GLU A 15 21.56 -17.30 -6.99
CA GLU A 15 20.65 -17.82 -8.03
C GLU A 15 20.97 -17.27 -9.41
N VAL A 16 21.33 -16.00 -9.52
CA VAL A 16 21.84 -15.38 -10.76
C VAL A 16 23.10 -16.11 -11.21
N LYS A 17 23.99 -16.46 -10.27
CA LYS A 17 25.19 -17.25 -10.55
C LYS A 17 24.87 -18.69 -10.95
N LEU A 18 23.75 -19.26 -10.51
CA LEU A 18 23.34 -20.63 -10.86
C LEU A 18 22.73 -20.71 -12.27
N LEU A 19 21.86 -19.75 -12.62
CA LEU A 19 21.23 -19.67 -13.95
C LEU A 19 22.24 -19.36 -15.05
N SER A 20 23.25 -18.55 -14.77
CA SER A 20 24.32 -18.25 -15.73
C SER A 20 25.20 -19.48 -16.08
N LYS A 21 25.11 -20.57 -15.30
CA LYS A 21 25.84 -21.83 -15.54
C LYS A 21 25.02 -22.89 -16.30
N VAL A 22 23.69 -22.72 -16.41
CA VAL A 22 22.81 -23.76 -16.98
C VAL A 22 22.55 -23.56 -18.48
N ASP A 23 22.62 -22.32 -18.98
CA ASP A 23 22.44 -22.01 -20.41
C ASP A 23 23.67 -21.30 -20.98
N SER A 24 24.39 -21.98 -21.87
CA SER A 24 25.61 -21.49 -22.52
C SER A 24 25.40 -20.40 -23.59
N GLN A 25 24.22 -19.80 -23.65
CA GLN A 25 24.00 -18.54 -24.37
C GLN A 25 24.18 -17.36 -23.40
N ILE A 26 24.96 -16.37 -23.82
CA ILE A 26 25.26 -15.15 -23.07
C ILE A 26 23.94 -14.57 -22.51
N MET A 27 23.66 -14.85 -21.23
CA MET A 27 22.53 -14.22 -20.53
C MET A 27 22.89 -12.77 -20.28
N ASP A 28 21.95 -11.88 -20.56
CA ASP A 28 22.03 -10.48 -20.22
C ASP A 28 21.94 -10.34 -18.68
N GLU A 29 23.07 -10.05 -18.06
CA GLU A 29 23.21 -9.98 -16.60
C GLU A 29 22.38 -8.82 -16.00
N GLU A 30 22.28 -7.70 -16.71
CA GLU A 30 21.47 -6.56 -16.32
C GLU A 30 19.97 -6.92 -16.34
N ALA A 31 19.51 -7.55 -17.41
CA ALA A 31 18.12 -8.00 -17.52
C ALA A 31 17.79 -9.06 -16.46
N LEU A 32 18.73 -9.92 -16.11
CA LEU A 32 18.53 -10.93 -15.07
C LEU A 32 18.46 -10.31 -13.67
N THR A 33 19.32 -9.34 -13.39
CA THR A 33 19.32 -8.56 -12.13
C THR A 33 18.00 -7.79 -11.98
N THR A 34 17.54 -7.15 -13.05
CA THR A 34 16.25 -6.46 -13.08
C THR A 34 15.09 -7.42 -12.85
N ALA A 35 15.11 -8.59 -13.48
CA ALA A 35 14.09 -9.61 -13.28
C ALA A 35 14.05 -10.14 -11.84
N ALA A 36 15.19 -10.34 -11.21
CA ALA A 36 15.29 -10.73 -9.81
C ALA A 36 14.71 -9.66 -8.88
N GLY A 37 15.03 -8.39 -9.12
CA GLY A 37 14.47 -7.27 -8.36
C GLY A 37 12.94 -7.17 -8.48
N ILE A 38 12.39 -7.39 -9.67
CA ILE A 38 10.92 -7.45 -9.88
C ILE A 38 10.30 -8.60 -9.10
N LEU A 39 10.89 -9.80 -9.15
CA LEU A 39 10.41 -10.95 -8.39
C LEU A 39 10.46 -10.69 -6.88
N ASP A 40 11.51 -10.05 -6.40
CA ASP A 40 11.64 -9.68 -4.99
C ASP A 40 10.57 -8.64 -4.56
N ILE A 41 10.21 -7.69 -5.43
CA ILE A 41 9.08 -6.78 -5.19
C ILE A 41 7.78 -7.57 -5.06
N ILE A 42 7.48 -8.50 -5.96
CA ILE A 42 6.28 -9.36 -5.87
C ILE A 42 6.31 -10.17 -4.57
N CYS A 43 7.46 -10.70 -4.19
CA CYS A 43 7.62 -11.50 -2.97
C CYS A 43 7.40 -10.71 -1.68
N ARG A 44 7.53 -9.38 -1.67
CA ARG A 44 7.17 -8.55 -0.50
C ARG A 44 5.68 -8.61 -0.17
N TYR A 45 4.81 -8.88 -1.14
CA TYR A 45 3.36 -8.99 -0.98
C TYR A 45 2.89 -10.42 -0.70
N ARG A 46 3.81 -11.37 -0.54
CA ARG A 46 3.47 -12.78 -0.31
C ARG A 46 2.67 -13.00 0.97
N LEU A 47 1.70 -13.91 0.87
CA LEU A 47 1.08 -14.55 2.03
C LEU A 47 2.12 -15.46 2.70
N LYS A 48 2.71 -15.00 3.81
CA LYS A 48 3.73 -15.74 4.55
C LYS A 48 3.08 -16.78 5.44
N ARG A 49 3.60 -18.01 5.40
CA ARG A 49 3.29 -19.06 6.36
C ARG A 49 4.36 -19.10 7.46
N ALA A 50 5.63 -19.05 7.04
CA ALA A 50 6.79 -18.94 7.90
C ALA A 50 7.79 -17.96 7.26
N SER A 51 8.73 -17.45 8.04
CA SER A 51 9.74 -16.48 7.58
C SER A 51 10.73 -17.05 6.55
N THR A 52 10.81 -18.38 6.44
CA THR A 52 11.78 -19.11 5.60
C THR A 52 11.16 -19.80 4.39
N ASP A 53 9.84 -19.59 4.14
CA ASP A 53 9.17 -20.21 3.00
C ASP A 53 9.75 -19.67 1.68
N GLU A 54 10.41 -20.54 0.91
CA GLU A 54 10.83 -20.25 -0.45
C GLU A 54 9.75 -20.67 -1.46
N LEU A 55 9.77 -20.06 -2.65
CA LEU A 55 8.90 -20.46 -3.75
C LEU A 55 9.55 -21.65 -4.49
N GLU A 56 8.90 -22.81 -4.54
CA GLU A 56 9.41 -23.96 -5.30
C GLU A 56 9.63 -23.63 -6.78
N GLY A 57 8.73 -22.81 -7.36
CA GLY A 57 8.81 -22.36 -8.75
C GLY A 57 9.64 -21.10 -9.00
N ARG A 58 10.47 -20.63 -8.05
CA ARG A 58 11.19 -19.35 -8.14
C ARG A 58 11.95 -19.18 -9.46
N LEU A 59 12.66 -20.21 -9.92
CA LEU A 59 13.41 -20.16 -11.19
C LEU A 59 12.48 -20.01 -12.40
N GLY A 60 11.31 -20.65 -12.37
CA GLY A 60 10.30 -20.52 -13.42
C GLY A 60 9.73 -19.11 -13.52
N PHE A 61 9.40 -18.49 -12.39
CA PHE A 61 8.96 -17.09 -12.33
C PHE A 61 10.05 -16.14 -12.78
N LEU A 62 11.28 -16.33 -12.31
CA LEU A 62 12.43 -15.52 -12.73
C LEU A 62 12.64 -15.59 -14.25
N SER A 63 12.59 -16.80 -14.84
CA SER A 63 12.70 -16.98 -16.30
C SER A 63 11.56 -16.29 -17.07
N GLN A 64 10.34 -16.33 -16.54
CA GLN A 64 9.19 -15.66 -17.15
C GLN A 64 9.36 -14.13 -17.12
N ILE A 65 9.77 -13.57 -15.99
CA ILE A 65 10.03 -12.13 -15.83
C ILE A 65 11.22 -11.70 -16.72
N TYR A 66 12.31 -12.46 -16.71
CA TYR A 66 13.50 -12.18 -17.53
C TYR A 66 13.16 -12.03 -19.03
N ARG A 67 12.32 -12.92 -19.58
CA ARG A 67 11.89 -12.80 -20.98
C ARG A 67 11.14 -11.49 -21.26
N LYS A 68 10.32 -11.01 -20.32
CA LYS A 68 9.62 -9.72 -20.44
C LYS A 68 10.58 -8.54 -20.31
N VAL A 69 11.52 -8.59 -19.38
CA VAL A 69 12.55 -7.55 -19.21
C VAL A 69 13.42 -7.46 -20.45
N LYS A 70 13.92 -8.59 -20.98
CA LYS A 70 14.73 -8.63 -22.20
C LYS A 70 14.00 -8.08 -23.43
N SER A 71 12.68 -8.22 -23.52
CA SER A 71 11.87 -7.64 -24.58
C SER A 71 11.35 -6.23 -24.25
N HIS A 72 11.78 -5.63 -23.14
CA HIS A 72 11.33 -4.32 -22.65
C HIS A 72 9.80 -4.20 -22.62
N SER A 73 9.15 -5.25 -22.10
CA SER A 73 7.69 -5.40 -22.10
C SER A 73 7.12 -5.28 -20.69
N GLU A 74 5.90 -4.77 -20.59
CA GLU A 74 5.13 -4.67 -19.35
C GLU A 74 4.98 -6.04 -18.67
N ILE A 75 5.16 -6.08 -17.35
CA ILE A 75 4.94 -7.26 -16.52
C ILE A 75 3.43 -7.44 -16.30
N ARG A 76 2.89 -8.53 -16.78
CA ARG A 76 1.47 -8.84 -16.62
C ARG A 76 1.26 -9.89 -15.56
N MET A 77 0.37 -9.60 -14.62
CA MET A 77 -0.01 -10.50 -13.55
C MET A 77 -1.52 -10.77 -13.59
N CYS A 78 -1.96 -11.93 -13.13
CA CYS A 78 -3.37 -12.24 -12.97
C CYS A 78 -3.65 -12.84 -11.60
N LEU A 79 -4.80 -12.46 -11.01
CA LEU A 79 -5.23 -12.87 -9.69
C LEU A 79 -6.70 -13.28 -9.70
N PRO A 80 -7.04 -14.57 -9.62
CA PRO A 80 -8.38 -15.03 -9.25
C PRO A 80 -8.75 -14.57 -7.85
N ALA A 81 -9.71 -13.65 -7.74
CA ALA A 81 -10.07 -13.01 -6.48
C ALA A 81 -11.32 -12.11 -6.59
N PHE A 82 -11.76 -11.55 -5.48
CA PHE A 82 -12.88 -10.62 -5.37
C PHE A 82 -14.18 -11.18 -5.96
N PRO A 83 -14.66 -12.33 -5.45
CA PRO A 83 -15.86 -12.99 -5.96
C PRO A 83 -17.15 -12.22 -5.64
N PHE A 84 -17.34 -11.98 -4.37
CA PHE A 84 -18.47 -11.31 -3.71
C PHE A 84 -18.20 -11.29 -2.19
N LYS A 85 -18.90 -10.45 -1.42
CA LYS A 85 -18.84 -10.50 0.06
C LYS A 85 -19.45 -11.78 0.61
N SER A 86 -18.87 -12.30 1.69
CA SER A 86 -19.39 -13.44 2.44
C SER A 86 -20.90 -13.35 2.65
N PRO A 87 -21.66 -14.44 2.51
CA PRO A 87 -23.07 -14.45 2.83
C PRO A 87 -23.38 -14.15 4.30
N ASN A 88 -22.41 -14.29 5.19
CA ASN A 88 -22.56 -13.99 6.61
C ASN A 88 -22.31 -12.51 6.93
N THR A 89 -23.34 -11.69 6.73
CA THR A 89 -23.33 -10.27 7.11
C THR A 89 -23.60 -10.05 8.60
N ARG A 90 -24.00 -11.08 9.33
CA ARG A 90 -24.27 -11.02 10.76
C ARG A 90 -22.98 -11.02 11.59
N ASP A 91 -22.07 -11.96 11.29
CA ASP A 91 -20.90 -12.18 12.12
C ASP A 91 -19.59 -11.73 11.44
N LYS A 92 -19.53 -11.65 10.10
CA LYS A 92 -18.26 -11.63 9.37
C LYS A 92 -17.98 -10.37 8.58
N VAL A 93 -18.91 -9.93 7.75
CA VAL A 93 -18.76 -8.74 6.87
C VAL A 93 -19.86 -7.73 7.11
N LEU A 94 -19.63 -6.48 6.74
CA LEU A 94 -20.57 -5.38 7.00
C LEU A 94 -21.78 -5.38 6.08
N SER A 95 -21.58 -5.73 4.80
CA SER A 95 -22.62 -5.68 3.77
C SER A 95 -22.32 -6.66 2.63
N ARG A 96 -23.15 -6.66 1.58
CA ARG A 96 -22.94 -7.42 0.33
C ARG A 96 -22.13 -6.67 -0.72
N LEU A 97 -21.89 -5.39 -0.52
CA LEU A 97 -21.11 -4.54 -1.43
C LEU A 97 -19.71 -4.32 -0.88
N PRO A 98 -18.76 -3.92 -1.73
CA PRO A 98 -17.43 -3.50 -1.31
C PRO A 98 -17.48 -2.41 -0.24
N ASP A 99 -16.53 -2.47 0.68
CA ASP A 99 -16.35 -1.53 1.78
C ASP A 99 -14.87 -1.08 1.86
N LYS A 100 -14.48 -0.40 2.93
CA LYS A 100 -13.11 0.12 3.12
C LYS A 100 -12.04 -0.99 3.06
N ALA A 101 -12.36 -2.22 3.43
CA ALA A 101 -11.43 -3.34 3.31
C ALA A 101 -11.11 -3.67 1.84
N ASP A 102 -12.13 -3.65 0.95
CA ASP A 102 -11.92 -3.86 -0.49
C ASP A 102 -11.12 -2.73 -1.11
N GLU A 103 -11.40 -1.49 -0.71
CA GLU A 103 -10.68 -0.29 -1.15
C GLU A 103 -9.19 -0.39 -0.81
N PHE A 104 -8.86 -0.72 0.44
CA PHE A 104 -7.48 -0.89 0.88
C PHE A 104 -6.78 -2.06 0.20
N ALA A 105 -7.48 -3.15 -0.06
CA ALA A 105 -6.95 -4.27 -0.82
C ALA A 105 -6.62 -3.89 -2.27
N LEU A 106 -7.50 -3.15 -2.95
CA LEU A 106 -7.24 -2.65 -4.30
C LEU A 106 -6.06 -1.67 -4.33
N ALA A 107 -5.98 -0.76 -3.35
CA ALA A 107 -4.87 0.19 -3.23
C ALA A 107 -3.53 -0.53 -2.99
N ASN A 108 -3.51 -1.55 -2.12
CA ASN A 108 -2.33 -2.38 -1.87
C ASN A 108 -1.87 -3.12 -3.13
N LEU A 109 -2.80 -3.72 -3.88
CA LEU A 109 -2.50 -4.42 -5.13
C LEU A 109 -2.04 -3.46 -6.25
N ASN A 110 -2.63 -2.27 -6.34
CA ASN A 110 -2.14 -1.23 -7.24
C ASN A 110 -0.74 -0.76 -6.84
N GLY A 111 -0.46 -0.68 -5.54
CA GLY A 111 0.86 -0.37 -4.99
C GLY A 111 1.93 -1.36 -5.42
N LEU A 112 1.62 -2.66 -5.51
CA LEU A 112 2.51 -3.68 -6.07
C LEU A 112 2.92 -3.33 -7.52
N CYS A 113 1.95 -3.01 -8.35
CA CYS A 113 2.22 -2.65 -9.75
C CYS A 113 3.02 -1.34 -9.86
N SER A 114 2.69 -0.35 -9.02
CA SER A 114 3.41 0.92 -8.95
C SER A 114 4.85 0.74 -8.48
N ALA A 115 5.10 -0.13 -7.50
CA ALA A 115 6.46 -0.45 -7.04
C ALA A 115 7.31 -1.10 -8.15
N ILE A 116 6.70 -1.94 -8.98
CA ILE A 116 7.39 -2.48 -10.17
C ILE A 116 7.67 -1.36 -11.18
N LYS A 117 6.73 -0.44 -11.41
CA LYS A 117 6.91 0.71 -12.30
C LYS A 117 8.02 1.65 -11.83
N ASP A 118 8.14 1.87 -10.52
CA ASP A 118 9.20 2.68 -9.94
C ASP A 118 10.60 2.07 -10.16
N TYR A 119 10.67 0.73 -10.27
CA TYR A 119 11.91 -0.03 -10.48
C TYR A 119 12.21 -0.36 -11.94
N TYR A 120 11.17 -0.59 -12.76
CA TYR A 120 11.26 -1.03 -14.15
C TYR A 120 10.31 -0.19 -15.01
N GLU A 121 10.85 0.59 -15.95
CA GLU A 121 10.13 1.62 -16.71
C GLU A 121 8.84 1.13 -17.40
N PRO A 122 8.80 -0.03 -18.10
CA PRO A 122 7.56 -0.53 -18.68
C PRO A 122 6.45 -0.82 -17.66
N GLY A 123 6.82 -1.05 -16.39
CA GLY A 123 5.90 -1.23 -15.28
C GLY A 123 5.16 -2.56 -15.29
N ALA A 124 4.03 -2.59 -14.56
CA ALA A 124 3.22 -3.79 -14.42
C ALA A 124 1.73 -3.49 -14.42
N LYS A 125 0.93 -4.48 -14.83
CA LYS A 125 -0.53 -4.50 -14.72
C LYS A 125 -0.99 -5.78 -14.03
N LEU A 126 -2.04 -5.65 -13.22
CA LEU A 126 -2.69 -6.76 -12.55
C LEU A 126 -4.13 -6.89 -13.04
N THR A 127 -4.47 -8.04 -13.62
CA THR A 127 -5.85 -8.40 -13.96
C THR A 127 -6.46 -9.21 -12.81
N ILE A 128 -7.43 -8.62 -12.11
CA ILE A 128 -8.27 -9.31 -11.14
C ILE A 128 -9.34 -10.08 -11.91
N ILE A 129 -9.38 -11.39 -11.74
CA ILE A 129 -10.32 -12.27 -12.41
C ILE A 129 -11.37 -12.73 -11.41
N SER A 130 -12.58 -12.15 -11.47
CA SER A 130 -13.65 -12.52 -10.55
C SER A 130 -14.10 -13.96 -10.76
N ASP A 131 -13.97 -14.77 -9.72
CA ASP A 131 -14.46 -16.14 -9.64
C ASP A 131 -15.87 -16.23 -9.02
N GLY A 132 -16.55 -15.09 -8.91
CA GLY A 132 -17.86 -15.00 -8.26
C GLY A 132 -18.90 -15.96 -8.84
N LEU A 133 -19.12 -15.95 -10.17
CA LEU A 133 -20.07 -16.86 -10.82
C LEU A 133 -19.67 -18.34 -10.73
N VAL A 134 -18.43 -18.64 -10.41
CA VAL A 134 -17.98 -20.03 -10.26
C VAL A 134 -18.57 -20.68 -9.01
N TYR A 135 -18.79 -19.89 -7.94
CA TYR A 135 -19.09 -20.41 -6.61
C TYR A 135 -20.38 -19.88 -5.97
N ASN A 136 -20.92 -18.76 -6.44
CA ASN A 136 -21.97 -18.02 -5.72
C ASN A 136 -23.24 -18.84 -5.46
N ASP A 137 -23.68 -19.65 -6.40
CA ASP A 137 -24.86 -20.53 -6.27
C ASP A 137 -24.65 -21.64 -5.22
N LEU A 138 -23.40 -22.12 -5.03
CA LEU A 138 -23.06 -23.05 -3.96
C LEU A 138 -23.15 -22.43 -2.56
N LEU A 139 -22.96 -21.11 -2.49
CA LEU A 139 -22.87 -20.35 -1.24
C LEU A 139 -24.14 -19.54 -0.94
N GLY A 140 -25.19 -19.68 -1.76
CA GLY A 140 -26.45 -18.96 -1.59
C GLY A 140 -26.38 -17.46 -1.87
N VAL A 141 -25.42 -17.02 -2.68
CA VAL A 141 -25.27 -15.63 -3.14
C VAL A 141 -25.91 -15.51 -4.52
N GLN A 142 -26.71 -14.47 -4.72
CA GLN A 142 -27.43 -14.26 -5.99
C GLN A 142 -26.49 -13.74 -7.10
N ASP A 143 -26.77 -14.12 -8.35
CA ASP A 143 -25.98 -13.68 -9.52
C ASP A 143 -25.93 -12.14 -9.65
N LYS A 144 -27.02 -11.44 -9.30
CA LYS A 144 -27.06 -9.96 -9.28
C LYS A 144 -26.16 -9.34 -8.20
N GLU A 145 -25.95 -10.03 -7.06
CA GLU A 145 -25.03 -9.56 -6.01
C GLU A 145 -23.57 -9.65 -6.50
N VAL A 146 -23.23 -10.71 -7.25
CA VAL A 146 -21.91 -10.83 -7.89
C VAL A 146 -21.68 -9.70 -8.89
N TRP A 147 -22.70 -9.37 -9.69
CA TRP A 147 -22.63 -8.23 -10.63
C TRP A 147 -22.40 -6.92 -9.89
N ALA A 148 -23.26 -6.60 -8.92
CA ALA A 148 -23.22 -5.35 -8.16
C ALA A 148 -21.88 -5.16 -7.42
N TYR A 149 -21.37 -6.24 -6.81
CA TYR A 149 -20.06 -6.23 -6.15
C TYR A 149 -18.94 -5.88 -7.14
N GLY A 150 -18.90 -6.53 -8.31
CA GLY A 150 -17.90 -6.28 -9.34
C GLY A 150 -17.98 -4.88 -9.95
N GLU A 151 -19.18 -4.31 -10.15
CA GLU A 151 -19.33 -2.93 -10.66
C GLU A 151 -18.89 -1.91 -9.62
N THR A 152 -19.21 -2.12 -8.33
CA THR A 152 -18.75 -1.24 -7.25
C THR A 152 -17.22 -1.24 -7.15
N LEU A 153 -16.55 -2.40 -7.27
CA LEU A 153 -15.07 -2.46 -7.31
C LEU A 153 -14.47 -1.64 -8.47
N ARG A 154 -15.09 -1.70 -9.65
CA ARG A 154 -14.67 -0.89 -10.81
C ARG A 154 -14.85 0.60 -10.55
N GLY A 155 -15.95 0.97 -9.90
CA GLY A 155 -16.20 2.35 -9.45
C GLY A 155 -15.09 2.84 -8.52
N ILE A 156 -14.79 2.09 -7.46
CA ILE A 156 -13.72 2.41 -6.50
C ILE A 156 -12.37 2.57 -7.22
N ALA A 157 -12.01 1.63 -8.09
CA ALA A 157 -10.75 1.69 -8.82
C ALA A 157 -10.66 2.93 -9.74
N ALA A 158 -11.78 3.33 -10.36
CA ALA A 158 -11.85 4.52 -11.22
C ALA A 158 -11.76 5.82 -10.39
N GLU A 159 -12.50 5.92 -9.29
CA GLU A 159 -12.51 7.08 -8.39
C GLU A 159 -11.13 7.33 -7.78
N GLN A 160 -10.47 6.26 -7.33
CA GLN A 160 -9.12 6.32 -6.77
C GLN A 160 -8.00 6.29 -7.82
N ARG A 161 -8.35 6.23 -9.11
CA ARG A 161 -7.39 6.20 -10.22
C ARG A 161 -6.37 5.06 -10.10
N LEU A 162 -6.83 3.87 -9.73
CA LEU A 162 -5.99 2.68 -9.63
C LEU A 162 -5.72 2.11 -11.05
N THR A 163 -4.94 2.86 -11.83
CA THR A 163 -4.78 2.63 -13.27
C THR A 163 -4.04 1.34 -13.63
N ASN A 164 -3.40 0.69 -12.66
CA ASN A 164 -2.69 -0.56 -12.88
C ASN A 164 -3.57 -1.80 -12.64
N ILE A 165 -4.80 -1.61 -12.15
CA ILE A 165 -5.76 -2.69 -11.92
C ILE A 165 -6.70 -2.82 -13.10
N GLN A 166 -6.82 -4.03 -13.60
CA GLN A 166 -7.79 -4.42 -14.63
C GLN A 166 -8.72 -5.49 -14.06
N PHE A 167 -9.92 -5.61 -14.62
CA PHE A 167 -10.92 -6.56 -14.16
C PHE A 167 -11.40 -7.45 -15.31
N SER A 168 -11.49 -8.74 -15.03
CA SER A 168 -12.08 -9.76 -15.90
C SER A 168 -13.13 -10.55 -15.13
N ARG A 169 -14.07 -11.12 -15.85
CA ARG A 169 -15.14 -11.97 -15.32
C ARG A 169 -15.16 -13.32 -16.03
N LEU A 170 -15.93 -14.27 -15.52
CA LEU A 170 -16.08 -15.58 -16.14
C LEU A 170 -16.51 -15.51 -17.60
N GLN A 171 -17.36 -14.53 -17.97
CA GLN A 171 -17.79 -14.29 -19.34
C GLN A 171 -16.66 -14.00 -20.32
N ASP A 172 -15.55 -13.47 -19.83
CA ASP A 172 -14.37 -13.13 -20.65
C ASP A 172 -13.47 -14.36 -20.88
N LEU A 173 -13.70 -15.45 -20.13
CA LEU A 173 -12.93 -16.69 -20.19
C LEU A 173 -13.61 -17.78 -20.99
N VAL A 174 -14.94 -17.68 -21.18
CA VAL A 174 -15.74 -18.69 -21.86
C VAL A 174 -16.58 -18.05 -22.96
N HIS A 175 -16.72 -18.75 -24.06
CA HIS A 175 -17.51 -18.25 -25.18
C HIS A 175 -18.96 -18.72 -25.09
N LEU A 176 -19.90 -17.78 -25.16
CA LEU A 176 -21.31 -18.04 -25.41
C LEU A 176 -21.71 -17.30 -26.71
N PRO A 177 -22.34 -18.00 -27.70
CA PRO A 177 -22.77 -17.37 -28.94
C PRO A 177 -23.89 -16.34 -28.66
N ASN A 178 -23.96 -15.35 -29.56
CA ASN A 178 -25.05 -14.35 -29.58
C ASN A 178 -25.17 -13.41 -28.37
N LEU A 179 -24.09 -13.23 -27.61
CA LEU A 179 -24.04 -12.23 -26.54
C LEU A 179 -23.43 -10.90 -27.07
N PRO A 180 -23.89 -9.74 -26.55
CA PRO A 180 -23.25 -8.46 -26.85
C PRO A 180 -21.85 -8.41 -26.24
N ASN A 181 -20.94 -7.66 -26.89
CA ASN A 181 -19.56 -7.48 -26.41
C ASN A 181 -19.51 -6.82 -25.02
N LYS A 182 -20.48 -5.96 -24.69
CA LYS A 182 -20.64 -5.36 -23.38
C LYS A 182 -21.94 -5.85 -22.78
N LEU A 183 -21.84 -6.60 -21.68
CA LEU A 183 -23.01 -7.09 -20.96
C LEU A 183 -23.52 -6.03 -19.98
N GLU A 184 -24.84 -5.99 -19.84
CA GLU A 184 -25.54 -5.31 -18.77
C GLU A 184 -25.99 -6.34 -17.71
N GLU A 185 -26.38 -5.88 -16.52
CA GLU A 185 -26.79 -6.72 -15.39
C GLU A 185 -27.83 -7.79 -15.81
N ILE A 186 -28.88 -7.38 -16.50
CA ILE A 186 -29.97 -8.28 -16.94
C ILE A 186 -29.42 -9.43 -17.79
N THR A 187 -28.60 -9.12 -18.79
CA THR A 187 -28.02 -10.12 -19.68
C THR A 187 -27.03 -11.02 -18.94
N TYR A 188 -26.23 -10.46 -18.05
CA TYR A 188 -25.29 -11.20 -17.22
C TYR A 188 -26.00 -12.20 -16.31
N VAL A 189 -27.01 -11.75 -15.56
CA VAL A 189 -27.78 -12.59 -14.64
C VAL A 189 -28.56 -13.67 -15.41
N ALA A 190 -29.21 -13.32 -16.52
CA ALA A 190 -29.93 -14.29 -17.36
C ALA A 190 -29.03 -15.40 -17.91
N ASN A 191 -27.74 -15.13 -18.12
CA ASN A 191 -26.80 -16.10 -18.66
C ASN A 191 -25.84 -16.72 -17.64
N ALA A 192 -25.97 -16.40 -16.37
CA ALA A 192 -25.06 -16.87 -15.32
C ALA A 192 -24.90 -18.40 -15.29
N THR A 193 -26.02 -19.13 -15.39
CA THR A 193 -26.00 -20.60 -15.45
C THR A 193 -25.33 -21.11 -16.74
N ASN A 194 -25.52 -20.40 -17.88
CA ASN A 194 -24.90 -20.77 -19.14
C ASN A 194 -23.37 -20.57 -19.07
N PHE A 195 -22.89 -19.50 -18.43
CA PHE A 195 -21.46 -19.29 -18.21
C PHE A 195 -20.84 -20.41 -17.37
N ARG A 196 -21.50 -20.81 -16.27
CA ARG A 196 -21.06 -21.94 -15.42
C ARG A 196 -21.00 -23.25 -16.20
N ARG A 197 -22.03 -23.53 -17.03
CA ARG A 197 -22.06 -24.73 -17.89
C ARG A 197 -20.94 -24.70 -18.94
N ALA A 198 -20.76 -23.57 -19.63
CA ALA A 198 -19.70 -23.40 -20.60
C ALA A 198 -18.30 -23.62 -19.97
N LEU A 199 -18.07 -23.10 -18.76
CA LEU A 199 -16.83 -23.34 -18.02
C LEU A 199 -16.59 -24.84 -17.81
N LEU A 200 -17.56 -25.56 -17.29
CA LEU A 200 -17.43 -26.99 -16.98
C LEU A 200 -17.33 -27.84 -18.26
N ASN A 201 -18.06 -27.51 -19.32
CA ASN A 201 -18.02 -28.25 -20.58
C ASN A 201 -16.68 -28.05 -21.32
N THR A 202 -16.10 -26.86 -21.25
CA THR A 202 -14.85 -26.53 -21.97
C THR A 202 -13.61 -26.93 -21.17
N PHE A 203 -13.62 -26.70 -19.86
CA PHE A 203 -12.43 -26.82 -19.04
C PHE A 203 -12.53 -27.87 -17.91
N GLY A 204 -13.72 -28.44 -17.68
CA GLY A 204 -13.90 -29.49 -16.68
C GLY A 204 -13.19 -30.79 -17.07
N ARG A 205 -12.78 -31.58 -16.06
CA ARG A 205 -12.26 -32.93 -16.24
C ARG A 205 -13.33 -33.94 -15.85
N ALA A 206 -13.64 -34.87 -16.73
CA ALA A 206 -14.61 -35.94 -16.46
C ALA A 206 -14.16 -36.90 -15.36
N ASP A 207 -12.84 -37.07 -15.20
CA ASP A 207 -12.16 -37.95 -14.22
C ASP A 207 -11.77 -37.25 -12.93
N TYR A 208 -12.19 -35.99 -12.71
CA TYR A 208 -11.82 -35.25 -11.52
C TYR A 208 -12.46 -35.84 -10.25
N ASP A 209 -11.64 -36.43 -9.38
CA ASP A 209 -12.05 -36.85 -8.05
C ASP A 209 -11.44 -35.94 -6.97
N PRO A 210 -12.24 -35.08 -6.31
CA PRO A 210 -11.73 -34.20 -5.27
C PRO A 210 -10.98 -34.89 -4.15
N SER A 211 -11.42 -36.09 -3.75
CA SER A 211 -10.80 -36.83 -2.63
C SER A 211 -9.41 -37.33 -3.01
N ASN A 212 -9.26 -37.81 -4.25
CA ASN A 212 -7.96 -38.26 -4.77
C ASN A 212 -7.01 -37.05 -4.97
N GLU A 213 -7.49 -35.95 -5.50
CA GLU A 213 -6.70 -34.72 -5.68
C GLU A 213 -6.20 -34.13 -4.34
N ILE A 214 -7.06 -34.08 -3.30
CA ILE A 214 -6.68 -33.65 -1.95
C ILE A 214 -5.55 -34.51 -1.38
N SER A 215 -5.56 -35.81 -1.67
CA SER A 215 -4.55 -36.76 -1.13
C SER A 215 -3.21 -36.71 -1.85
N LYS A 216 -3.19 -36.28 -3.12
CA LYS A 216 -2.00 -36.35 -4.01
C LYS A 216 -1.33 -34.99 -4.25
N ASN A 217 -2.09 -33.89 -4.14
CA ASN A 217 -1.61 -32.55 -4.48
C ASN A 217 -1.65 -31.64 -3.26
N GLU A 218 -0.49 -31.16 -2.81
CA GLU A 218 -0.37 -30.33 -1.62
C GLU A 218 -1.14 -29.00 -1.76
N ASP A 219 -1.04 -28.32 -2.88
CA ASP A 219 -1.77 -27.07 -3.13
C ASP A 219 -3.29 -27.28 -3.10
N THR A 220 -3.79 -28.42 -3.60
CA THR A 220 -5.21 -28.77 -3.50
C THR A 220 -5.62 -29.04 -2.06
N CYS A 221 -4.79 -29.76 -1.30
CA CYS A 221 -5.03 -30.01 0.13
C CYS A 221 -5.09 -28.69 0.92
N LEU A 222 -4.17 -27.77 0.65
CA LEU A 222 -4.11 -26.45 1.29
C LEU A 222 -5.34 -25.61 0.95
N THR A 223 -5.76 -25.61 -0.30
CA THR A 223 -6.97 -24.92 -0.77
C THR A 223 -8.22 -25.51 -0.10
N TYR A 224 -8.34 -26.84 -0.04
CA TYR A 224 -9.43 -27.52 0.65
C TYR A 224 -9.54 -27.15 2.12
N ARG A 225 -8.42 -27.17 2.84
CA ARG A 225 -8.37 -26.76 4.27
C ARG A 225 -8.78 -25.29 4.44
N GLY A 226 -8.38 -24.43 3.51
CA GLY A 226 -8.81 -23.04 3.47
C GLY A 226 -10.32 -22.93 3.29
N TYR A 227 -10.91 -23.70 2.35
CA TYR A 227 -12.35 -23.73 2.12
C TYR A 227 -13.12 -24.16 3.36
N ILE A 228 -12.75 -25.28 3.98
CA ILE A 228 -13.38 -25.74 5.23
C ILE A 228 -13.41 -24.62 6.27
N LYS A 229 -12.25 -23.99 6.50
CA LYS A 229 -12.09 -22.97 7.55
C LYS A 229 -12.99 -21.74 7.35
N PHE A 230 -13.07 -21.21 6.12
CA PHE A 230 -13.90 -20.02 5.92
C PHE A 230 -15.39 -20.36 5.77
N LEU A 231 -15.73 -21.51 5.16
CA LEU A 231 -17.12 -21.93 4.96
C LEU A 231 -17.84 -22.23 6.28
N GLU A 232 -17.15 -22.72 7.30
CA GLU A 232 -17.71 -22.92 8.64
C GLU A 232 -18.31 -21.62 9.22
N THR A 233 -17.75 -20.48 8.87
CA THR A 233 -18.28 -19.17 9.29
C THR A 233 -19.23 -18.60 8.25
N ASP A 234 -18.88 -18.66 6.96
CA ASP A 234 -19.67 -18.08 5.89
C ASP A 234 -21.07 -18.67 5.78
N LEU A 235 -21.20 -19.98 5.95
CA LEU A 235 -22.46 -20.70 5.79
C LEU A 235 -23.22 -20.93 7.11
N ARG A 236 -22.74 -20.39 8.23
CA ARG A 236 -23.37 -20.61 9.54
C ARG A 236 -24.85 -20.26 9.57
N HIS A 237 -25.24 -19.21 8.85
CA HIS A 237 -26.63 -18.71 8.80
C HIS A 237 -27.27 -18.88 7.42
N VAL A 238 -26.69 -19.71 6.54
CA VAL A 238 -27.18 -19.92 5.18
C VAL A 238 -27.93 -21.25 5.10
N TYR A 239 -29.24 -21.19 4.86
CA TYR A 239 -30.07 -22.38 4.60
C TYR A 239 -29.67 -23.01 3.24
N PRO A 240 -29.65 -24.35 3.09
CA PRO A 240 -30.00 -25.38 4.09
C PRO A 240 -28.83 -25.86 4.94
N VAL A 241 -27.63 -25.34 4.75
CA VAL A 241 -26.40 -25.85 5.39
C VAL A 241 -26.24 -25.34 6.82
N GLY A 242 -26.62 -24.09 7.09
CA GLY A 242 -26.42 -23.39 8.35
C GLY A 242 -27.42 -23.75 9.47
N GLU A 243 -27.94 -22.70 10.12
CA GLU A 243 -28.86 -22.80 11.29
C GLU A 243 -29.89 -23.92 11.17
N ASP A 244 -30.35 -24.44 12.26
CA ASP A 244 -31.33 -25.53 12.38
C ASP A 244 -30.83 -26.94 11.96
N ARG A 245 -29.52 -27.12 11.80
CA ARG A 245 -28.92 -28.40 11.50
C ARG A 245 -28.10 -28.94 12.67
N SER A 246 -28.04 -30.27 12.80
CA SER A 246 -27.12 -30.89 13.71
C SER A 246 -25.67 -30.60 13.30
N LYS A 247 -24.74 -30.51 14.27
CA LYS A 247 -23.32 -30.26 14.03
C LYS A 247 -22.72 -31.19 12.98
N THR A 248 -23.13 -32.46 12.98
CA THR A 248 -22.67 -33.45 12.00
C THR A 248 -23.17 -33.12 10.58
N LYS A 249 -24.48 -32.82 10.43
CA LYS A 249 -25.04 -32.45 9.12
C LYS A 249 -24.42 -31.17 8.57
N PHE A 250 -24.15 -30.18 9.44
CA PHE A 250 -23.47 -28.96 9.06
C PHE A 250 -22.07 -29.24 8.51
N LYS A 251 -21.23 -30.01 9.24
CA LYS A 251 -19.90 -30.39 8.79
C LYS A 251 -19.91 -31.16 7.47
N THR A 252 -20.79 -32.14 7.32
CA THR A 252 -20.94 -32.90 6.07
C THR A 252 -21.36 -31.98 4.91
N GLY A 253 -22.22 -31.00 5.16
CA GLY A 253 -22.58 -29.99 4.16
C GLY A 253 -21.40 -29.12 3.73
N ILE A 254 -20.60 -28.66 4.68
CA ILE A 254 -19.36 -27.89 4.42
C ILE A 254 -18.37 -28.70 3.57
N GLU A 255 -18.13 -29.95 3.94
CA GLU A 255 -17.24 -30.86 3.19
C GLU A 255 -17.74 -31.08 1.76
N TYR A 256 -19.05 -31.30 1.59
CA TYR A 256 -19.65 -31.48 0.28
C TYR A 256 -19.46 -30.23 -0.60
N ILE A 257 -19.80 -29.03 -0.08
CA ILE A 257 -19.64 -27.77 -0.81
C ILE A 257 -18.18 -27.53 -1.14
N SER A 258 -17.26 -27.77 -0.20
CA SER A 258 -15.81 -27.60 -0.43
C SER A 258 -15.31 -28.47 -1.59
N LYS A 259 -15.79 -29.71 -1.70
CA LYS A 259 -15.44 -30.62 -2.81
C LYS A 259 -16.02 -30.15 -4.15
N GLN A 260 -17.26 -29.63 -4.14
CA GLN A 260 -17.86 -29.02 -5.35
C GLN A 260 -17.09 -27.76 -5.78
N MET A 261 -16.66 -26.94 -4.82
CA MET A 261 -15.80 -25.77 -5.11
C MET A 261 -14.45 -26.18 -5.71
N LEU A 262 -13.81 -27.25 -5.22
CA LEU A 262 -12.56 -27.75 -5.79
C LEU A 262 -12.73 -28.17 -7.26
N GLN A 263 -13.80 -28.91 -7.58
CA GLN A 263 -14.10 -29.33 -8.94
C GLN A 263 -14.29 -28.16 -9.91
N ARG A 264 -15.10 -27.17 -9.49
CA ARG A 264 -15.32 -25.95 -10.27
C ARG A 264 -14.06 -25.09 -10.35
N GLY A 265 -13.29 -25.04 -9.25
CA GLY A 265 -12.02 -24.32 -9.17
C GLY A 265 -10.93 -24.90 -10.07
N ASP A 266 -10.88 -26.23 -10.28
CA ASP A 266 -9.99 -26.85 -11.26
C ASP A 266 -10.31 -26.39 -12.68
N ALA A 267 -11.59 -26.45 -13.07
CA ALA A 267 -12.02 -25.96 -14.38
C ALA A 267 -11.71 -24.45 -14.57
N PHE A 268 -11.99 -23.65 -13.56
CA PHE A 268 -11.68 -22.22 -13.59
C PHE A 268 -10.17 -21.95 -13.68
N ALA A 269 -9.34 -22.66 -12.88
CA ALA A 269 -7.89 -22.54 -12.94
C ALA A 269 -7.32 -22.91 -14.32
N ARG A 270 -7.95 -23.88 -15.03
CA ARG A 270 -7.59 -24.24 -16.41
C ARG A 270 -7.98 -23.14 -17.39
N ALA A 271 -9.19 -22.58 -17.26
CA ALA A 271 -9.63 -21.44 -18.06
C ALA A 271 -8.69 -20.24 -17.89
N VAL A 272 -8.28 -19.92 -16.66
CA VAL A 272 -7.32 -18.86 -16.39
C VAL A 272 -5.97 -19.14 -17.04
N ARG A 273 -5.44 -20.37 -16.92
CA ARG A 273 -4.16 -20.72 -17.56
C ARG A 273 -4.21 -20.59 -19.07
N GLU A 274 -5.33 -20.95 -19.68
CA GLU A 274 -5.49 -20.86 -21.15
C GLU A 274 -5.57 -19.43 -21.65
N ASN A 275 -6.35 -18.58 -20.96
CA ASN A 275 -6.60 -17.19 -21.38
C ASN A 275 -5.48 -16.22 -20.96
N PHE A 276 -4.70 -16.55 -19.91
CA PHE A 276 -3.67 -15.69 -19.35
C PHE A 276 -2.28 -16.36 -19.35
N ARG A 277 -1.91 -17.03 -20.45
CA ARG A 277 -0.65 -17.80 -20.58
C ARG A 277 0.60 -16.98 -20.31
N ASP A 278 0.59 -15.71 -20.71
CA ASP A 278 1.73 -14.79 -20.57
C ASP A 278 1.75 -14.02 -19.23
N HIS A 279 0.83 -14.32 -18.32
CA HIS A 279 0.72 -13.64 -17.04
C HIS A 279 1.37 -14.43 -15.92
N ILE A 280 2.04 -13.73 -14.99
CA ILE A 280 2.46 -14.31 -13.72
C ILE A 280 1.21 -14.57 -12.89
N ARG A 281 1.00 -15.81 -12.48
CA ARG A 281 -0.18 -16.20 -11.70
C ARG A 281 0.04 -15.91 -10.22
N LEU A 282 -0.87 -15.12 -9.67
CA LEU A 282 -0.98 -14.86 -8.24
C LEU A 282 -2.13 -15.68 -7.65
N SER A 283 -2.15 -15.88 -6.34
CA SER A 283 -3.18 -16.64 -5.63
C SER A 283 -3.43 -16.04 -4.25
N ILE A 284 -4.69 -16.00 -3.84
CA ILE A 284 -5.08 -15.65 -2.46
C ILE A 284 -4.99 -16.84 -1.50
N HIS A 285 -4.87 -18.06 -2.03
CA HIS A 285 -4.74 -19.27 -1.23
C HIS A 285 -3.27 -19.58 -0.95
N PRO A 286 -2.98 -20.15 0.23
CA PRO A 286 -1.67 -20.73 0.50
C PRO A 286 -1.25 -21.70 -0.61
N SER A 287 0.02 -21.66 -0.99
CA SER A 287 0.62 -22.49 -2.05
C SER A 287 2.09 -22.70 -1.76
N VAL A 288 2.65 -23.81 -2.19
CA VAL A 288 4.10 -24.05 -2.18
C VAL A 288 4.85 -23.17 -3.18
N GLY A 289 4.12 -22.47 -4.06
CA GLY A 289 4.70 -21.52 -5.00
C GLY A 289 5.35 -22.15 -6.23
N GLU A 290 4.92 -23.32 -6.64
CA GLU A 290 5.42 -23.98 -7.85
C GLU A 290 4.94 -23.27 -9.13
N THR A 291 3.63 -23.01 -9.25
CA THR A 291 3.01 -22.46 -10.46
C THR A 291 2.25 -21.14 -10.25
N LYS A 292 2.13 -20.69 -9.02
CA LYS A 292 1.43 -19.45 -8.62
C LYS A 292 2.06 -18.88 -7.36
N ILE A 293 2.12 -17.56 -7.25
CA ILE A 293 2.69 -16.88 -6.08
C ILE A 293 1.55 -16.53 -5.12
N PRO A 294 1.53 -17.08 -3.88
CA PRO A 294 0.53 -16.72 -2.90
C PRO A 294 0.76 -15.29 -2.39
N ILE A 295 -0.26 -14.42 -2.46
CA ILE A 295 -0.18 -13.03 -2.01
C ILE A 295 -1.30 -12.70 -1.01
N SER A 296 -1.07 -11.64 -0.21
CA SER A 296 -2.07 -11.07 0.69
C SER A 296 -2.66 -9.81 0.06
N PRO A 297 -3.96 -9.78 -0.32
CA PRO A 297 -4.60 -8.56 -0.79
C PRO A 297 -4.59 -7.44 0.24
N LEU A 298 -4.84 -7.75 1.53
CA LEU A 298 -4.79 -6.77 2.62
C LEU A 298 -3.41 -6.73 3.29
N PRO A 299 -2.89 -5.55 3.64
CA PRO A 299 -1.63 -5.38 4.36
C PRO A 299 -1.85 -5.63 5.86
N THR A 300 -2.12 -6.88 6.23
CA THR A 300 -2.44 -7.28 7.61
C THR A 300 -1.50 -8.38 8.10
N THR A 301 -1.31 -8.45 9.42
CA THR A 301 -0.60 -9.54 10.10
C THR A 301 -1.55 -10.62 10.60
N THR A 302 -2.87 -10.40 10.52
CA THR A 302 -3.87 -11.39 10.93
C THR A 302 -4.08 -12.46 9.86
N TYR A 303 -4.83 -13.50 10.21
CA TYR A 303 -5.25 -14.52 9.27
C TYR A 303 -6.21 -14.00 8.17
N TYR A 304 -6.91 -12.90 8.43
CA TYR A 304 -7.95 -12.34 7.55
C TYR A 304 -7.32 -11.42 6.49
N THR A 305 -6.82 -12.03 5.42
CA THR A 305 -6.10 -11.34 4.35
C THR A 305 -6.96 -10.95 3.15
N THR A 306 -8.21 -11.44 3.09
CA THR A 306 -9.15 -11.23 1.98
C THR A 306 -10.35 -10.38 2.39
N PRO A 307 -10.56 -9.20 1.77
CA PRO A 307 -11.56 -8.23 2.22
C PRO A 307 -13.00 -8.74 2.16
N TRP A 308 -13.30 -9.68 1.29
CA TRP A 308 -14.65 -10.27 1.18
C TRP A 308 -14.98 -11.30 2.26
N HIS A 309 -14.03 -11.63 3.12
CA HIS A 309 -14.19 -12.56 4.24
C HIS A 309 -13.99 -11.92 5.61
N CYS A 310 -13.83 -10.60 5.70
CA CYS A 310 -13.60 -9.91 6.96
C CYS A 310 -14.10 -8.47 6.93
N SER A 311 -14.07 -7.85 8.10
CA SER A 311 -14.16 -6.41 8.29
C SER A 311 -12.79 -5.84 8.64
N ILE A 312 -12.62 -4.54 8.47
CA ILE A 312 -11.40 -3.80 8.77
C ILE A 312 -11.66 -2.80 9.90
N ALA A 313 -10.70 -2.66 10.80
CA ALA A 313 -10.71 -1.68 11.86
C ALA A 313 -9.41 -0.85 11.85
N PHE A 314 -9.55 0.44 12.11
CA PHE A 314 -8.44 1.39 12.21
C PHE A 314 -8.30 1.87 13.65
N SER A 315 -7.09 1.82 14.19
CA SER A 315 -6.76 2.51 15.43
C SER A 315 -6.64 4.01 15.21
N VAL A 316 -6.56 4.79 16.28
CA VAL A 316 -6.28 6.24 16.19
C VAL A 316 -4.95 6.51 15.49
N SER A 317 -3.96 5.63 15.66
CA SER A 317 -2.65 5.73 14.98
C SER A 317 -2.68 5.30 13.50
N GLY A 318 -3.84 4.95 12.95
CA GLY A 318 -3.97 4.45 11.57
C GLY A 318 -3.49 3.01 11.38
N ALA A 319 -3.21 2.27 12.47
CA ALA A 319 -2.88 0.85 12.36
C ALA A 319 -4.13 0.04 11.97
N ILE A 320 -3.93 -0.92 11.08
CA ILE A 320 -5.00 -1.74 10.51
C ILE A 320 -5.08 -3.07 11.26
N THR A 321 -6.29 -3.45 11.62
CA THR A 321 -6.63 -4.79 12.12
C THR A 321 -7.77 -5.36 11.28
N THR A 322 -7.68 -6.64 10.92
CA THR A 322 -8.72 -7.33 10.17
C THR A 322 -9.27 -8.50 10.97
N GLY A 323 -10.57 -8.71 10.92
CA GLY A 323 -11.25 -9.75 11.69
C GLY A 323 -12.73 -9.87 11.31
N PRO A 324 -13.49 -10.77 11.93
CA PRO A 324 -14.92 -10.84 11.74
C PRO A 324 -15.64 -9.62 12.33
N ARG A 325 -16.72 -9.18 11.69
CA ARG A 325 -17.56 -8.06 12.14
C ARG A 325 -17.91 -8.16 13.63
N SER A 326 -18.34 -9.34 14.08
CA SER A 326 -18.78 -9.56 15.46
C SER A 326 -17.70 -9.32 16.51
N GLU A 327 -16.43 -9.46 16.15
CA GLU A 327 -15.30 -9.18 17.05
C GLU A 327 -15.21 -7.68 17.32
N PHE A 328 -15.31 -6.86 16.29
CA PHE A 328 -15.27 -5.39 16.44
C PHE A 328 -16.54 -4.80 17.04
N GLU A 329 -17.73 -5.33 16.69
CA GLU A 329 -18.99 -4.88 17.28
C GLU A 329 -19.10 -5.15 18.77
N ASN A 330 -18.50 -6.23 19.25
CA ASN A 330 -18.51 -6.60 20.67
C ASN A 330 -17.40 -5.93 21.48
N ASP A 331 -16.45 -5.28 20.82
CA ASP A 331 -15.38 -4.54 21.49
C ASP A 331 -15.81 -3.05 21.66
N PRO A 332 -16.02 -2.58 22.92
CA PRO A 332 -16.45 -1.21 23.19
C PRO A 332 -15.45 -0.15 22.74
N LYS A 333 -14.23 -0.55 22.43
CA LYS A 333 -13.17 0.32 21.88
C LYS A 333 -13.51 0.89 20.51
N TYR A 334 -14.30 0.16 19.70
CA TYR A 334 -14.59 0.52 18.33
C TYR A 334 -15.97 1.14 18.14
N GLU A 335 -16.13 1.91 17.09
CA GLU A 335 -17.38 2.38 16.53
C GLU A 335 -17.46 2.02 15.04
N LEU A 336 -18.68 1.78 14.54
CA LEU A 336 -18.93 1.54 13.12
C LEU A 336 -19.06 2.87 12.39
N VAL A 337 -18.29 3.03 11.33
CA VAL A 337 -18.30 4.22 10.46
C VAL A 337 -19.07 3.91 9.19
N TYR A 338 -19.90 4.88 8.79
CA TYR A 338 -20.71 4.85 7.57
C TYR A 338 -20.12 5.82 6.54
N GLU A 339 -20.01 5.36 5.30
CA GLU A 339 -19.66 6.17 4.13
C GLU A 339 -20.81 6.07 3.13
N ASP A 340 -21.29 7.20 2.61
CA ASP A 340 -22.44 7.28 1.70
C ASP A 340 -23.69 6.51 2.18
N GLY A 341 -23.94 6.57 3.49
CA GLY A 341 -25.10 5.90 4.12
C GLY A 341 -24.95 4.38 4.26
N ARG A 342 -23.80 3.80 3.95
CA ARG A 342 -23.51 2.37 4.08
C ARG A 342 -22.44 2.10 5.14
N PRO A 343 -22.53 1.00 5.90
CA PRO A 343 -21.49 0.61 6.83
C PRO A 343 -20.20 0.28 6.05
N SER A 344 -19.04 0.86 6.47
CA SER A 344 -17.79 0.77 5.72
C SER A 344 -16.63 0.17 6.50
N TYR A 345 -16.38 0.62 7.71
CA TYR A 345 -15.28 0.14 8.54
C TYR A 345 -15.51 0.40 10.03
N PHE A 346 -14.68 -0.21 10.87
CA PHE A 346 -14.62 0.11 12.29
C PHE A 346 -13.49 1.09 12.57
N ARG A 347 -13.71 1.98 13.52
CA ARG A 347 -12.72 2.96 13.97
C ARG A 347 -12.63 2.95 15.49
N GLU A 348 -11.42 3.02 16.01
CA GLU A 348 -11.19 3.23 17.44
C GLU A 348 -11.78 4.58 17.88
N LYS A 349 -12.59 4.56 18.95
CA LYS A 349 -13.22 5.77 19.50
C LYS A 349 -12.16 6.73 20.03
N SER A 350 -12.26 8.00 19.67
CA SER A 350 -11.38 9.06 20.16
C SER A 350 -12.09 10.42 20.11
N ASN A 351 -11.79 11.26 21.10
CA ASN A 351 -12.24 12.65 21.09
C ASN A 351 -11.63 13.45 19.93
N LEU A 352 -10.57 12.97 19.29
CA LEU A 352 -9.95 13.60 18.13
C LEU A 352 -10.89 13.62 16.92
N TYR A 353 -11.84 12.70 16.87
CA TYR A 353 -12.85 12.62 15.81
C TYR A 353 -14.14 13.37 16.12
N ASN A 354 -14.28 13.92 17.33
CA ASN A 354 -15.49 14.63 17.76
C ASN A 354 -15.30 16.14 17.61
N TRP A 355 -15.68 16.70 16.46
CA TRP A 355 -15.61 18.14 16.19
C TRP A 355 -16.96 18.81 16.38
N ASP A 356 -16.96 20.12 16.69
CA ASP A 356 -18.18 20.96 16.73
C ASP A 356 -18.78 21.25 15.34
N LYS A 357 -18.11 20.80 14.30
CA LYS A 357 -18.47 20.97 12.88
C LYS A 357 -18.70 19.63 12.23
N ASP A 358 -19.61 19.60 11.27
CA ASP A 358 -19.88 18.41 10.49
C ASP A 358 -18.73 18.11 9.52
N VAL A 359 -17.85 17.22 9.92
CA VAL A 359 -16.72 16.74 9.12
C VAL A 359 -16.69 15.22 9.11
N THR A 360 -16.12 14.68 8.05
CA THR A 360 -15.83 13.24 7.91
C THR A 360 -14.33 13.00 8.01
N PHE A 361 -13.97 11.81 8.49
CA PHE A 361 -12.58 11.35 8.60
C PHE A 361 -12.43 10.09 7.78
N GLU A 362 -11.57 10.13 6.79
CA GLU A 362 -11.34 9.03 5.86
C GLU A 362 -9.90 8.54 6.00
N PRO A 363 -9.68 7.29 6.45
CA PRO A 363 -8.35 6.70 6.43
C PRO A 363 -7.90 6.49 4.99
N ILE A 364 -6.63 6.79 4.72
CA ILE A 364 -6.03 6.60 3.39
C ILE A 364 -4.89 5.57 3.44
N TYR A 365 -4.72 4.86 2.33
CA TYR A 365 -3.70 3.83 2.20
C TYR A 365 -2.33 4.43 1.84
N PRO A 366 -1.22 4.01 2.46
CA PRO A 366 -1.10 3.09 3.60
C PRO A 366 -1.15 3.78 4.97
N CYS A 367 -1.19 5.09 5.03
CA CYS A 367 -1.17 5.90 6.25
C CYS A 367 -1.79 7.27 6.05
N GLY A 368 -2.16 7.91 7.15
CA GLY A 368 -2.74 9.24 7.17
C GLY A 368 -4.27 9.24 7.16
N VAL A 369 -4.83 10.43 7.25
CA VAL A 369 -6.28 10.64 7.29
C VAL A 369 -6.65 11.91 6.53
N VAL A 370 -7.73 11.85 5.76
CA VAL A 370 -8.34 13.00 5.10
C VAL A 370 -9.55 13.44 5.90
N ILE A 371 -9.60 14.72 6.25
CA ILE A 371 -10.74 15.37 6.89
C ILE A 371 -11.43 16.22 5.85
N ARG A 372 -12.75 16.02 5.69
CA ARG A 372 -13.58 16.78 4.73
C ARG A 372 -14.79 17.38 5.43
N PRO A 373 -15.25 18.57 5.00
CA PRO A 373 -16.60 19.00 5.32
C PRO A 373 -17.61 17.92 4.91
N ALA A 374 -18.52 17.56 5.81
CA ALA A 374 -19.62 16.68 5.45
C ALA A 374 -20.54 17.37 4.39
N ALA A 375 -21.20 16.55 3.57
CA ALA A 375 -22.14 17.07 2.58
C ALA A 375 -23.26 17.84 3.27
N GLY A 376 -23.41 19.12 2.92
CA GLY A 376 -24.41 19.97 3.54
C GLY A 376 -24.42 21.40 2.98
N PRO A 377 -25.40 22.24 3.35
CA PRO A 377 -25.54 23.59 2.82
C PRO A 377 -24.44 24.56 3.32
N LYS A 378 -23.78 24.25 4.43
CA LYS A 378 -22.77 25.12 5.04
C LYS A 378 -21.38 24.79 4.49
N LYS A 379 -20.76 25.73 3.77
CA LYS A 379 -19.37 25.62 3.35
C LYS A 379 -18.44 25.94 4.52
N LEU A 380 -17.69 24.95 4.98
CA LEU A 380 -16.63 25.15 5.97
C LEU A 380 -15.39 25.80 5.32
N SER A 381 -14.68 26.58 6.13
CA SER A 381 -13.47 27.30 5.74
C SER A 381 -12.29 26.94 6.63
N ILE A 382 -11.11 27.48 6.34
CA ILE A 382 -9.92 27.34 7.18
C ILE A 382 -10.16 27.70 8.66
N HIS A 383 -11.10 28.62 8.95
CA HIS A 383 -11.45 29.00 10.33
C HIS A 383 -12.17 27.91 11.11
N ASP A 384 -12.88 27.02 10.41
CA ASP A 384 -13.68 25.95 11.02
C ASP A 384 -12.84 24.71 11.38
N ILE A 385 -11.55 24.70 11.04
CA ILE A 385 -10.61 23.61 11.34
C ILE A 385 -10.22 23.68 12.82
N ASP A 386 -10.46 22.57 13.54
CA ASP A 386 -9.98 22.40 14.92
C ASP A 386 -8.48 22.11 14.94
N ALA A 387 -7.68 23.17 15.04
CA ALA A 387 -6.23 23.08 14.94
C ALA A 387 -5.61 22.19 16.04
N LYS A 388 -6.16 22.20 17.26
CA LYS A 388 -5.65 21.37 18.37
C LYS A 388 -5.86 19.89 18.10
N LYS A 389 -7.05 19.51 17.60
CA LYS A 389 -7.35 18.11 17.28
C LYS A 389 -6.58 17.63 16.06
N VAL A 390 -6.40 18.48 15.04
CA VAL A 390 -5.56 18.13 13.87
C VAL A 390 -4.11 17.92 14.30
N ARG A 391 -3.55 18.80 15.15
CA ARG A 391 -2.20 18.62 15.67
C ARG A 391 -2.08 17.31 16.45
N ALA A 392 -2.95 17.09 17.44
CA ALA A 392 -2.92 15.86 18.24
C ALA A 392 -3.14 14.59 17.41
N LEU A 393 -3.96 14.66 16.35
CA LEU A 393 -4.12 13.55 15.42
C LEU A 393 -2.85 13.31 14.61
N SER A 394 -2.14 14.37 14.17
CA SER A 394 -0.89 14.22 13.42
C SER A 394 0.26 13.63 14.25
N GLU A 395 0.24 13.80 15.58
CA GLU A 395 1.21 13.18 16.50
C GLU A 395 1.09 11.65 16.60
N VAL A 396 -0.04 11.08 16.18
CA VAL A 396 -0.28 9.63 16.20
C VAL A 396 -0.52 9.03 14.82
N ASN A 397 -1.06 9.82 13.86
CA ASN A 397 -1.40 9.37 12.51
C ASN A 397 -1.11 10.47 11.48
N SER A 398 0.11 10.52 11.02
CA SER A 398 0.61 11.52 10.07
C SER A 398 0.69 10.94 8.64
N PRO A 399 0.37 11.76 7.58
CA PRO A 399 -0.12 13.14 7.61
C PRO A 399 -1.63 13.26 7.85
N VAL A 400 -2.07 14.43 8.32
CA VAL A 400 -3.49 14.82 8.39
C VAL A 400 -3.78 15.83 7.30
N ILE A 401 -4.68 15.49 6.39
CA ILE A 401 -5.05 16.30 5.24
C ILE A 401 -6.44 16.90 5.46
N MET A 402 -6.59 18.20 5.30
CA MET A 402 -7.88 18.88 5.32
C MET A 402 -8.21 19.29 3.89
N ARG A 403 -9.19 18.64 3.27
CA ARG A 403 -9.58 18.79 1.87
C ARG A 403 -11.02 19.31 1.73
N GLY A 404 -11.24 20.26 0.82
CA GLY A 404 -12.57 20.82 0.55
C GLY A 404 -12.95 21.97 1.46
N PHE A 405 -12.07 22.47 2.31
CA PHE A 405 -12.26 23.71 3.06
C PHE A 405 -11.99 24.93 2.16
N SER A 406 -12.73 26.00 2.35
CA SER A 406 -12.56 27.24 1.60
C SER A 406 -11.54 28.18 2.25
N LYS A 407 -11.07 29.20 1.49
CA LYS A 407 -10.11 30.23 1.92
C LYS A 407 -8.73 29.71 2.34
N THR A 408 -8.36 28.54 1.93
CA THR A 408 -7.08 27.88 2.28
C THR A 408 -5.88 28.49 1.54
N LYS A 409 -6.11 29.23 0.46
CA LYS A 409 -5.09 29.94 -0.33
C LYS A 409 -4.95 31.42 0.03
N ASP A 410 -5.66 31.89 1.05
CA ASP A 410 -5.45 33.21 1.61
C ASP A 410 -4.23 33.19 2.52
N ARG A 411 -3.20 33.99 2.16
CA ARG A 411 -1.89 33.91 2.84
C ARG A 411 -1.97 34.37 4.30
N ASP A 412 -2.75 35.40 4.59
CA ASP A 412 -2.86 35.92 5.95
C ASP A 412 -3.62 34.93 6.84
N LEU A 413 -4.68 34.31 6.30
CA LEU A 413 -5.43 33.30 7.00
C LEU A 413 -4.60 32.01 7.20
N PHE A 414 -3.76 31.65 6.23
CA PHE A 414 -2.84 30.51 6.34
C PHE A 414 -1.81 30.74 7.47
N VAL A 415 -1.20 31.93 7.51
CA VAL A 415 -0.27 32.31 8.59
C VAL A 415 -0.99 32.31 9.93
N LYS A 416 -2.16 32.96 10.04
CA LYS A 416 -2.94 32.99 11.28
C LYS A 416 -3.33 31.58 11.77
N LYS A 417 -3.70 30.68 10.85
CA LYS A 417 -4.04 29.29 11.20
C LYS A 417 -2.82 28.54 11.75
N SER A 418 -1.61 28.83 11.26
CA SER A 418 -0.38 28.19 11.79
C SER A 418 -0.13 28.52 13.27
N GLU A 419 -0.55 29.71 13.73
CA GLU A 419 -0.47 30.13 15.13
C GLU A 419 -1.43 29.34 16.04
N GLU A 420 -2.53 28.85 15.49
CA GLU A 420 -3.47 27.99 16.23
C GLU A 420 -2.96 26.56 16.39
N PHE A 421 -2.13 26.07 15.46
CA PHE A 421 -1.48 24.76 15.56
C PHE A 421 -0.33 24.74 16.58
N GLY A 422 0.42 25.83 16.70
CA GLY A 422 1.57 25.92 17.59
C GLY A 422 2.33 27.23 17.40
N THR A 423 3.60 27.24 17.77
CA THR A 423 4.48 28.41 17.60
C THR A 423 5.14 28.36 16.22
N PRO A 424 4.76 29.24 15.28
CA PRO A 424 5.40 29.28 13.97
C PRO A 424 6.88 29.64 14.08
N LEU A 425 7.70 28.97 13.27
CA LEU A 425 9.16 29.11 13.30
C LEU A 425 9.66 29.81 12.02
N PRO A 426 10.08 31.08 12.09
CA PRO A 426 10.69 31.75 10.95
C PRO A 426 12.07 31.16 10.64
N TRP A 427 12.37 31.06 9.35
CA TRP A 427 13.68 30.67 8.83
C TRP A 427 14.35 31.86 8.13
N LYS A 428 15.60 31.68 7.65
CA LYS A 428 16.34 32.73 6.92
C LYS A 428 15.60 33.30 5.68
N PHE A 429 14.61 32.55 5.14
CA PHE A 429 13.76 32.97 4.02
C PHE A 429 12.40 33.55 4.48
N GLY A 430 12.19 33.76 5.77
CA GLY A 430 10.93 34.23 6.36
C GLY A 430 10.09 33.11 6.96
N LEU A 431 8.82 33.40 7.25
CA LEU A 431 7.90 32.45 7.87
C LEU A 431 7.31 31.45 6.86
N VAL A 432 6.93 31.94 5.69
CA VAL A 432 6.30 31.12 4.63
C VAL A 432 7.32 30.81 3.55
N LEU A 433 7.61 29.54 3.35
CA LEU A 433 8.40 29.08 2.20
C LEU A 433 7.46 28.74 1.04
N GLU A 434 7.66 29.40 -0.10
CA GLU A 434 7.02 29.05 -1.37
C GLU A 434 7.82 27.92 -2.03
N VAL A 435 7.30 26.70 -1.93
CA VAL A 435 7.92 25.50 -2.50
C VAL A 435 7.46 25.35 -3.95
N LYS A 436 8.27 25.88 -4.86
CA LYS A 436 8.06 25.84 -6.32
C LYS A 436 9.40 25.68 -7.03
N ASP A 437 9.37 25.29 -8.29
CA ASP A 437 10.57 25.20 -9.12
C ASP A 437 11.12 26.63 -9.41
N GLN A 438 12.32 26.89 -8.95
CA GLN A 438 13.06 28.13 -9.18
C GLN A 438 14.32 27.88 -10.03
N GLY A 439 14.44 26.71 -10.64
CA GLY A 439 15.60 26.35 -11.45
C GLY A 439 16.90 26.32 -10.63
N ALA A 440 17.88 27.13 -11.02
CA ALA A 440 19.20 27.16 -10.37
C ALA A 440 19.25 28.00 -9.07
N ASP A 441 18.21 28.80 -8.77
CA ASP A 441 18.15 29.60 -7.53
C ASP A 441 17.76 28.74 -6.33
N THR A 442 18.75 28.12 -5.71
CA THR A 442 18.54 27.23 -4.55
C THR A 442 18.26 27.98 -3.26
N ARG A 443 18.56 29.27 -3.16
CA ARG A 443 18.56 30.04 -1.90
C ARG A 443 19.30 29.34 -0.76
N GLY A 444 20.28 28.49 -1.09
CA GLY A 444 21.02 27.65 -0.14
C GLY A 444 20.18 26.50 0.46
N LEU A 445 19.11 26.09 -0.22
CA LEU A 445 18.24 24.98 0.19
C LEU A 445 18.45 23.71 -0.65
N ASN A 446 19.59 23.59 -1.32
CA ASN A 446 19.90 22.48 -2.22
C ASN A 446 18.79 22.31 -3.27
N ASN A 447 18.30 21.07 -3.51
CA ASN A 447 17.29 20.78 -4.53
C ASN A 447 15.82 20.99 -4.07
N VAL A 448 15.58 21.58 -2.88
CA VAL A 448 14.21 21.81 -2.37
C VAL A 448 13.36 22.66 -3.31
N LEU A 449 13.97 23.69 -3.95
CA LEU A 449 13.31 24.59 -4.89
C LEU A 449 13.54 24.20 -6.36
N SER A 450 13.72 22.92 -6.64
CA SER A 450 13.89 22.37 -7.99
C SER A 450 12.77 21.39 -8.35
N ALA A 451 12.76 20.94 -9.59
CA ALA A 451 11.85 19.88 -10.07
C ALA A 451 12.39 18.47 -9.88
N GLU A 452 13.63 18.31 -9.40
CA GLU A 452 14.25 17.00 -9.20
C GLU A 452 13.64 16.22 -8.04
N TRP A 453 13.77 14.91 -8.07
CA TRP A 453 13.49 14.06 -6.91
C TRP A 453 14.36 14.45 -5.72
N MET A 454 13.79 14.41 -4.51
CA MET A 454 14.51 14.69 -3.27
C MET A 454 14.79 13.41 -2.48
N PRO A 455 15.89 13.35 -1.70
CA PRO A 455 16.09 12.26 -0.75
C PRO A 455 15.01 12.24 0.35
N PHE A 456 14.73 11.08 0.93
CA PHE A 456 13.99 11.00 2.19
C PHE A 456 14.78 11.65 3.32
N HIS A 457 14.11 12.51 4.07
CA HIS A 457 14.68 13.28 5.16
C HIS A 457 13.62 13.68 6.20
N PHE A 458 14.05 14.30 7.26
CA PHE A 458 13.22 15.14 8.10
C PHE A 458 13.70 16.58 8.00
N ASP A 459 12.78 17.52 8.03
CA ASP A 459 13.14 18.94 7.94
C ASP A 459 13.94 19.40 9.15
N GLY A 460 14.89 20.30 8.92
CA GLY A 460 15.69 20.93 9.96
C GLY A 460 16.87 20.11 10.47
N LEU A 461 17.25 19.04 9.77
CA LEU A 461 18.48 18.29 10.09
C LEU A 461 19.70 19.22 10.16
N PHE A 462 19.84 20.11 9.20
CA PHE A 462 20.95 21.07 9.12
C PHE A 462 20.65 22.42 9.80
N LYS A 463 19.48 22.58 10.44
CA LYS A 463 19.21 23.70 11.34
C LYS A 463 19.79 23.34 12.71
N THR A 464 20.96 23.88 13.03
CA THR A 464 21.70 23.52 14.22
C THR A 464 21.63 24.60 15.30
N HIS A 465 21.81 24.18 16.53
CA HIS A 465 22.08 25.05 17.66
C HIS A 465 23.30 24.53 18.44
N LYS A 466 23.99 25.44 19.10
CA LYS A 466 25.17 25.11 19.90
C LYS A 466 24.73 24.68 21.31
N VAL A 467 25.23 23.53 21.74
CA VAL A 467 25.01 23.00 23.11
C VAL A 467 26.35 22.91 23.80
N PRO A 468 26.52 23.63 24.96
CA PRO A 468 27.72 23.52 25.79
C PRO A 468 27.91 22.08 26.30
N GLN A 469 29.14 21.58 26.24
CA GLN A 469 29.53 20.29 26.78
C GLN A 469 30.23 20.46 28.11
N GLU A 470 30.30 19.41 28.93
CA GLU A 470 30.95 19.42 30.24
C GLU A 470 32.44 19.76 30.17
N ASP A 471 33.08 19.50 29.07
CA ASP A 471 34.49 19.81 28.78
C ASP A 471 34.75 21.27 28.34
N GLY A 472 33.69 22.10 28.32
CA GLY A 472 33.74 23.49 27.86
C GLY A 472 33.73 23.69 26.35
N THR A 473 33.60 22.62 25.55
CA THR A 473 33.40 22.70 24.12
C THR A 473 31.92 22.91 23.75
N GLU A 474 31.65 23.42 22.54
CA GLU A 474 30.29 23.53 22.01
C GLU A 474 30.06 22.44 20.97
N LYS A 475 28.99 21.65 21.12
CA LYS A 475 28.55 20.69 20.11
C LYS A 475 27.37 21.25 19.31
N LEU A 476 27.44 21.13 17.99
CA LEU A 476 26.33 21.42 17.10
C LEU A 476 25.34 20.25 17.12
N LEU A 477 24.10 20.52 17.52
CA LEU A 477 23.02 19.54 17.44
C LEU A 477 21.92 20.01 16.50
N PRO A 478 21.22 19.09 15.82
CA PRO A 478 20.05 19.43 15.02
C PRO A 478 18.97 20.06 15.90
N ASN A 479 18.27 21.04 15.35
CA ASN A 479 17.11 21.67 15.96
C ASN A 479 15.92 21.64 14.97
N PRO A 480 15.41 20.45 14.65
CA PRO A 480 14.32 20.30 13.69
C PRO A 480 13.01 20.86 14.27
N PRO A 481 12.15 21.46 13.42
CA PRO A 481 10.79 21.78 13.81
C PRO A 481 10.02 20.48 14.07
N LYS A 482 9.03 20.53 14.98
CA LYS A 482 8.21 19.35 15.28
C LYS A 482 7.21 19.05 14.17
N PHE A 483 6.69 20.09 13.50
CA PHE A 483 5.61 19.96 12.52
C PHE A 483 5.85 20.77 11.27
N GLN A 484 5.16 20.34 10.22
CA GLN A 484 5.04 21.05 8.96
C GLN A 484 3.57 21.32 8.66
N PHE A 485 3.27 22.53 8.19
CA PHE A 485 1.95 22.93 7.72
C PHE A 485 2.04 23.41 6.28
N PHE A 486 1.24 22.82 5.42
CA PHE A 486 1.23 23.11 4.00
C PHE A 486 -0.13 23.58 3.51
N THR A 487 -0.13 24.40 2.45
CA THR A 487 -1.29 24.58 1.57
C THR A 487 -0.88 24.40 0.10
N SER A 488 -1.78 23.77 -0.68
CA SER A 488 -1.62 23.65 -2.13
C SER A 488 -2.24 24.84 -2.84
N VAL A 489 -1.40 25.75 -3.32
CA VAL A 489 -1.85 26.91 -4.14
C VAL A 489 -2.12 26.46 -5.57
N THR A 490 -1.18 25.71 -6.14
CA THR A 490 -1.28 25.11 -7.46
C THR A 490 -0.70 23.70 -7.39
N PRO A 491 -1.50 22.65 -7.59
CA PRO A 491 -1.02 21.27 -7.54
C PRO A 491 -0.12 20.95 -8.74
N SER A 492 0.67 19.87 -8.62
CA SER A 492 1.37 19.29 -9.76
C SER A 492 0.39 18.77 -10.81
N PRO A 493 0.81 18.67 -12.08
CA PRO A 493 0.10 17.82 -13.04
C PRO A 493 -0.13 16.42 -12.45
N LYS A 494 -1.22 15.78 -12.87
CA LYS A 494 -1.59 14.44 -12.38
C LYS A 494 -0.42 13.45 -12.51
N ASP A 495 -0.28 12.60 -11.51
CA ASP A 495 0.70 11.53 -11.44
C ASP A 495 2.18 11.99 -11.41
N THR A 496 2.43 13.22 -10.98
CA THR A 496 3.79 13.78 -10.78
C THR A 496 3.84 14.66 -9.52
N GLY A 497 5.04 14.90 -9.01
CA GLY A 497 5.26 15.82 -7.89
C GLY A 497 4.55 15.43 -6.61
N PHE A 498 4.45 14.11 -6.37
CA PHE A 498 3.91 13.60 -5.11
C PHE A 498 4.74 14.09 -3.93
N THR A 499 4.08 14.39 -2.82
CA THR A 499 4.77 14.43 -1.53
C THR A 499 4.64 13.07 -0.87
N LEU A 500 5.75 12.50 -0.46
CA LEU A 500 5.83 11.16 0.11
C LEU A 500 5.94 11.26 1.63
N PHE A 501 5.18 10.45 2.35
CA PHE A 501 5.24 10.34 3.81
C PHE A 501 5.34 8.88 4.23
N THR A 502 6.32 8.60 5.09
CA THR A 502 6.58 7.23 5.58
C THR A 502 6.63 7.25 7.10
N PRO A 503 5.55 6.84 7.79
CA PRO A 503 5.57 6.71 9.25
C PRO A 503 6.55 5.62 9.71
N SER A 504 7.28 5.90 10.76
CA SER A 504 8.31 5.00 11.32
C SER A 504 7.75 3.61 11.64
N ARG A 505 6.52 3.55 12.15
CA ARG A 505 5.81 2.29 12.44
C ARG A 505 5.78 1.33 11.25
N LEU A 506 5.47 1.83 10.04
CA LEU A 506 5.38 1.00 8.85
C LEU A 506 6.76 0.51 8.39
N VAL A 507 7.80 1.32 8.54
CA VAL A 507 9.20 0.91 8.30
C VAL A 507 9.56 -0.25 9.22
N PHE A 508 9.31 -0.10 10.53
CA PHE A 508 9.70 -1.10 11.52
C PHE A 508 8.91 -2.41 11.39
N GLN A 509 7.66 -2.38 10.95
CA GLN A 509 6.86 -3.57 10.66
C GLN A 509 7.41 -4.42 9.50
N ASN A 510 8.19 -3.82 8.61
CA ASN A 510 8.72 -4.46 7.42
C ASN A 510 10.25 -4.65 7.46
N LEU A 511 10.89 -4.46 8.61
CA LEU A 511 12.31 -4.74 8.78
C LEU A 511 12.60 -6.22 8.53
N PRO A 512 13.72 -6.53 7.87
CA PRO A 512 14.14 -7.92 7.72
C PRO A 512 14.59 -8.52 9.07
N PRO A 513 14.47 -9.82 9.29
CA PRO A 513 14.77 -10.47 10.57
C PRO A 513 16.20 -10.24 11.09
N HIS A 514 17.18 -10.06 10.20
CA HIS A 514 18.59 -9.83 10.57
C HIS A 514 18.88 -8.37 10.98
N LEU A 515 17.92 -7.45 10.76
CA LEU A 515 18.01 -6.05 11.15
C LEU A 515 16.80 -5.64 12.01
N PRO A 516 16.64 -6.18 13.22
CA PRO A 516 15.50 -5.87 14.08
C PRO A 516 15.62 -4.45 14.66
N LEU A 517 14.49 -3.89 15.13
CA LEU A 517 14.43 -2.54 15.72
C LEU A 517 15.43 -2.36 16.87
N GLU A 518 15.64 -3.38 17.70
CA GLU A 518 16.58 -3.35 18.82
C GLU A 518 18.03 -3.13 18.35
N LYS A 519 18.40 -3.61 17.18
CA LYS A 519 19.71 -3.36 16.57
C LYS A 519 19.78 -1.91 16.07
N LEU A 520 18.77 -1.45 15.31
CA LEU A 520 18.72 -0.07 14.80
C LEU A 520 18.76 0.97 15.92
N SER A 521 18.07 0.71 17.04
CA SER A 521 18.01 1.63 18.19
C SER A 521 19.35 1.87 18.89
N LYS A 522 20.35 1.06 18.63
CA LYS A 522 21.71 1.18 19.19
C LYS A 522 22.68 1.87 18.23
N LEU A 523 22.25 2.09 16.98
CA LEU A 523 23.12 2.67 15.96
C LEU A 523 23.02 4.19 15.94
N THR A 524 24.14 4.80 15.60
CA THR A 524 24.25 6.22 15.26
C THR A 524 24.63 6.35 13.80
N TRP A 525 24.48 7.54 13.26
CA TRP A 525 24.84 7.84 11.89
C TRP A 525 25.44 9.22 11.75
N SER A 526 26.13 9.43 10.66
CA SER A 526 26.71 10.71 10.27
C SER A 526 26.22 11.14 8.90
N VAL A 527 26.21 12.45 8.67
CA VAL A 527 25.80 13.05 7.41
C VAL A 527 26.75 14.20 7.04
N GLN A 528 27.01 14.35 5.74
CA GLN A 528 27.81 15.44 5.20
C GLN A 528 27.26 15.89 3.85
N THR A 529 27.17 17.21 3.66
CA THR A 529 26.84 17.85 2.37
C THR A 529 27.62 19.14 2.18
N SER A 530 27.83 19.56 0.94
CA SER A 530 28.41 20.87 0.62
C SER A 530 27.41 22.02 0.79
N SER A 531 26.13 21.72 0.69
CA SER A 531 25.03 22.66 0.99
C SER A 531 24.92 22.91 2.50
N PHE A 532 24.05 23.84 2.89
CA PHE A 532 23.74 24.15 4.30
C PHE A 532 25.00 24.48 5.13
N ASP A 533 25.84 25.38 4.59
CA ASP A 533 27.10 25.83 5.20
C ASP A 533 28.15 24.71 5.35
N ALA A 534 28.17 23.75 4.41
CA ALA A 534 29.07 22.59 4.39
C ALA A 534 29.05 21.79 5.70
N THR A 535 27.86 21.59 6.24
CA THR A 535 27.66 20.97 7.55
C THR A 535 28.00 19.48 7.53
N LYS A 536 28.82 19.06 8.50
CA LYS A 536 29.03 17.66 8.82
C LYS A 536 28.56 17.41 10.25
N MET A 537 27.74 16.37 10.44
CA MET A 537 27.25 15.95 11.75
C MET A 537 27.54 14.47 11.97
N THR A 538 27.83 14.11 13.21
CA THR A 538 28.18 12.75 13.63
C THR A 538 27.46 12.40 14.95
N GLY A 539 27.37 11.10 15.24
CA GLY A 539 26.76 10.62 16.48
C GLY A 539 25.26 10.90 16.57
N LEU A 540 24.58 10.99 15.42
CA LEU A 540 23.13 11.17 15.37
C LEU A 540 22.45 9.84 15.69
N PRO A 541 21.49 9.76 16.63
CA PRO A 541 20.76 8.52 16.87
C PRO A 541 19.88 8.18 15.66
N LEU A 542 19.92 6.91 15.24
CA LEU A 542 19.12 6.43 14.09
C LEU A 542 17.65 6.25 14.46
N VAL A 543 17.38 5.92 15.74
CA VAL A 543 16.02 5.79 16.28
C VAL A 543 15.92 6.63 17.56
N THR A 544 14.84 7.41 17.67
CA THR A 544 14.55 8.23 18.85
C THR A 544 13.12 8.01 19.30
N PRO A 545 12.80 8.14 20.59
CA PRO A 545 11.40 8.15 21.02
C PRO A 545 10.71 9.44 20.55
N HIS A 546 9.46 9.31 20.15
CA HIS A 546 8.61 10.46 19.89
C HIS A 546 8.35 11.23 21.19
N PRO A 547 8.48 12.57 21.21
CA PRO A 547 8.42 13.34 22.45
C PRO A 547 7.09 13.25 23.19
N GLU A 548 5.96 13.12 22.46
CA GLU A 548 4.62 13.10 23.06
C GLU A 548 4.10 11.67 23.29
N THR A 549 4.37 10.75 22.35
CA THR A 549 3.82 9.38 22.41
C THR A 549 4.79 8.34 22.98
N GLY A 550 6.09 8.62 22.95
CA GLY A 550 7.14 7.67 23.33
C GLY A 550 7.41 6.58 22.30
N GLU A 551 6.68 6.56 21.19
CA GLU A 551 6.89 5.57 20.12
C GLU A 551 8.26 5.74 19.47
N ALA A 552 8.86 4.63 19.03
CA ALA A 552 10.12 4.67 18.30
C ALA A 552 9.93 5.35 16.93
N CYS A 553 10.81 6.30 16.62
CA CYS A 553 10.82 7.04 15.37
C CYS A 553 12.19 6.95 14.70
N ILE A 554 12.20 6.66 13.38
CA ILE A 554 13.41 6.67 12.58
C ILE A 554 13.83 8.12 12.30
N ARG A 555 15.10 8.41 12.52
CA ARG A 555 15.72 9.72 12.23
C ARG A 555 16.88 9.50 11.30
N TYR A 556 16.63 9.67 10.01
CA TYR A 556 17.56 9.28 8.95
C TYR A 556 17.51 10.27 7.79
N HIS A 557 18.55 10.30 6.98
CA HIS A 557 18.57 10.98 5.69
C HIS A 557 19.05 9.99 4.64
N GLU A 558 18.32 9.83 3.55
CA GLU A 558 18.70 8.97 2.44
C GLU A 558 20.00 9.47 1.80
N PRO A 559 21.01 8.60 1.56
CA PRO A 559 22.20 8.97 0.79
C PRO A 559 21.81 9.47 -0.61
N TRP A 560 22.35 10.62 -0.99
CA TRP A 560 22.04 11.23 -2.28
C TRP A 560 23.32 11.55 -3.04
N PRO A 561 23.91 10.56 -3.72
CA PRO A 561 25.17 10.74 -4.45
C PRO A 561 25.00 11.66 -5.65
N GLN A 562 26.10 12.17 -6.18
CA GLN A 562 26.12 13.09 -7.32
C GLN A 562 25.48 12.49 -8.59
N SER A 563 25.40 11.16 -8.71
CA SER A 563 24.72 10.49 -9.81
C SER A 563 23.19 10.66 -9.80
N LYS A 564 22.61 11.00 -8.65
CA LYS A 564 21.15 11.21 -8.49
C LYS A 564 20.71 12.66 -8.60
N THR A 565 21.62 13.64 -8.64
CA THR A 565 21.27 15.06 -8.57
C THR A 565 22.24 15.94 -9.34
N THR A 566 21.72 17.04 -9.90
CA THR A 566 22.53 18.12 -10.47
C THR A 566 22.97 19.14 -9.40
N PHE A 567 22.46 19.01 -8.18
CA PHE A 567 22.79 19.83 -7.00
C PHE A 567 23.85 19.15 -6.13
N ASP A 568 23.99 19.60 -4.89
CA ASP A 568 24.98 19.05 -3.98
C ASP A 568 24.60 17.66 -3.47
N ALA A 569 25.58 16.76 -3.49
CA ALA A 569 25.45 15.42 -2.94
C ALA A 569 25.33 15.42 -1.41
N THR A 570 24.67 14.41 -0.87
CA THR A 570 24.60 14.15 0.56
C THR A 570 25.13 12.75 0.85
N TYR A 571 26.15 12.67 1.69
CA TYR A 571 26.80 11.42 2.08
C TYR A 571 26.34 11.03 3.47
N VAL A 572 25.99 9.77 3.65
CA VAL A 572 25.50 9.20 4.90
C VAL A 572 26.29 7.96 5.24
N ASN A 573 26.62 7.78 6.51
CA ASN A 573 27.31 6.60 7.01
C ASN A 573 26.70 6.16 8.34
N ILE A 574 26.40 4.88 8.49
CA ILE A 574 26.00 4.27 9.76
C ILE A 574 27.26 3.99 10.58
N GLU A 575 27.31 4.56 11.77
CA GLU A 575 28.49 4.50 12.63
C GLU A 575 28.52 3.24 13.49
N GLY A 576 29.70 2.76 13.84
CA GLY A 576 29.90 1.61 14.71
C GLY A 576 29.78 0.24 14.01
N VAL A 577 29.68 0.24 12.69
CA VAL A 577 29.64 -0.96 11.84
C VAL A 577 30.67 -0.85 10.70
N SER A 578 30.91 -1.93 9.95
CA SER A 578 31.79 -1.87 8.78
C SER A 578 31.17 -1.03 7.63
N GLU A 579 31.98 -0.64 6.67
CA GLU A 579 31.50 0.12 5.50
C GLU A 579 30.48 -0.69 4.67
N GLU A 580 30.70 -1.99 4.54
CA GLU A 580 29.80 -2.90 3.85
C GLU A 580 28.45 -3.00 4.58
N GLU A 581 28.49 -3.18 5.91
CA GLU A 581 27.28 -3.24 6.73
C GLU A 581 26.55 -1.89 6.76
N SER A 582 27.27 -0.77 6.80
CA SER A 582 26.69 0.57 6.69
C SER A 582 25.93 0.73 5.37
N THR A 583 26.54 0.32 4.27
CA THR A 583 25.93 0.36 2.93
C THR A 583 24.69 -0.54 2.85
N GLU A 584 24.77 -1.75 3.43
CA GLU A 584 23.63 -2.67 3.48
C GLU A 584 22.45 -2.08 4.27
N ILE A 585 22.71 -1.52 5.45
CA ILE A 585 21.68 -0.88 6.28
C ILE A 585 21.03 0.30 5.53
N CYS A 586 21.82 1.19 4.91
CA CYS A 586 21.30 2.28 4.10
C CYS A 586 20.40 1.75 2.97
N ASN A 587 20.84 0.75 2.21
CA ASN A 587 20.05 0.15 1.13
C ASN A 587 18.72 -0.46 1.62
N ILE A 588 18.73 -1.10 2.80
CA ILE A 588 17.52 -1.63 3.43
C ILE A 588 16.56 -0.50 3.80
N LEU A 589 17.06 0.53 4.49
CA LEU A 589 16.23 1.67 4.91
C LEU A 589 15.66 2.42 3.70
N ASP A 590 16.46 2.69 2.68
CA ASP A 590 16.01 3.34 1.45
C ASP A 590 14.94 2.50 0.75
N SER A 591 15.15 1.19 0.64
CA SER A 591 14.15 0.27 0.08
C SER A 591 12.82 0.27 0.85
N LEU A 592 12.87 0.41 2.18
CA LEU A 592 11.67 0.46 3.02
C LEU A 592 10.98 1.83 2.95
N LEU A 593 11.74 2.92 2.85
CA LEU A 593 11.22 4.28 2.70
C LEU A 593 10.53 4.50 1.35
N HIS A 594 10.97 3.83 0.30
CA HIS A 594 10.34 3.88 -1.03
C HIS A 594 9.28 2.77 -1.25
N ASP A 595 9.07 1.88 -0.28
CA ASP A 595 8.10 0.78 -0.42
C ASP A 595 6.65 1.30 -0.36
N ARG A 596 5.88 1.04 -1.41
CA ARG A 596 4.47 1.44 -1.54
C ARG A 596 3.55 0.92 -0.42
N ARG A 597 3.98 -0.09 0.35
CA ARG A 597 3.26 -0.60 1.53
C ARG A 597 3.49 0.28 2.77
N ASN A 598 4.57 1.06 2.79
CA ASN A 598 4.98 1.90 3.91
C ASN A 598 4.73 3.38 3.65
N THR A 599 4.69 3.79 2.37
CA THR A 599 4.82 5.18 1.95
C THR A 599 3.59 5.64 1.20
N LEU A 600 2.97 6.68 1.72
CA LEU A 600 1.92 7.41 1.05
C LEU A 600 2.53 8.28 -0.05
N TYR A 601 2.14 8.08 -1.29
CA TYR A 601 2.41 8.95 -2.42
C TYR A 601 1.24 9.91 -2.57
N PHE A 602 1.32 11.03 -1.87
CA PHE A 602 0.22 11.98 -1.78
C PHE A 602 0.15 12.89 -3.01
N SER A 603 -0.99 12.84 -3.71
CA SER A 603 -1.33 13.74 -4.82
C SER A 603 -2.15 14.90 -4.29
N TRP A 604 -1.62 16.11 -4.45
CA TRP A 604 -2.26 17.34 -4.01
C TRP A 604 -3.46 17.71 -4.89
N GLU A 605 -4.50 18.22 -4.26
CA GLU A 605 -5.56 18.97 -4.91
C GLU A 605 -5.44 20.46 -4.56
N GLU A 606 -5.96 21.32 -5.42
CA GLU A 606 -5.94 22.77 -5.17
C GLU A 606 -6.71 23.11 -3.88
N GLY A 607 -6.06 23.86 -3.00
CA GLY A 607 -6.63 24.25 -1.71
C GLY A 607 -6.53 23.20 -0.60
N ASP A 608 -5.89 22.06 -0.83
CA ASP A 608 -5.56 21.13 0.26
C ASP A 608 -4.72 21.84 1.33
N LEU A 609 -5.04 21.57 2.60
CA LEU A 609 -4.17 21.83 3.73
C LEU A 609 -3.63 20.50 4.26
N LEU A 610 -2.41 20.49 4.75
CA LEU A 610 -1.80 19.30 5.34
C LEU A 610 -0.95 19.66 6.54
N VAL A 611 -1.13 18.92 7.64
CA VAL A 611 -0.23 18.93 8.79
C VAL A 611 0.48 17.58 8.86
N SER A 612 1.80 17.63 8.96
CA SER A 612 2.65 16.44 9.14
C SER A 612 3.53 16.59 10.36
N ASP A 613 3.56 15.56 11.19
CA ASP A 613 4.53 15.43 12.27
C ASP A 613 5.89 15.05 11.68
N ASN A 614 6.87 15.92 11.89
CA ASN A 614 8.22 15.80 11.35
C ASN A 614 9.13 14.86 12.18
N VAL A 615 8.61 14.32 13.29
CA VAL A 615 9.27 13.29 14.11
C VAL A 615 8.73 11.91 13.75
N LEU A 616 7.41 11.78 13.69
CA LEU A 616 6.73 10.51 13.44
C LEU A 616 6.99 9.95 12.04
N ALA A 617 7.04 10.84 11.03
CA ALA A 617 7.15 10.45 9.63
C ALA A 617 8.37 11.08 8.93
N MET A 618 9.09 10.25 8.18
CA MET A 618 10.03 10.69 7.15
C MET A 618 9.26 11.17 5.93
N HIS A 619 9.80 12.13 5.20
CA HIS A 619 9.13 12.63 4.00
C HIS A 619 10.11 12.98 2.88
N THR A 620 9.55 13.09 1.68
CA THR A 620 10.27 13.58 0.49
C THR A 620 9.28 14.04 -0.59
N ARG A 621 9.79 14.38 -1.76
CA ARG A 621 9.01 14.74 -2.94
C ARG A 621 9.56 14.03 -4.17
N SER A 622 8.67 13.41 -4.96
CA SER A 622 9.03 12.91 -6.28
C SER A 622 9.31 14.06 -7.26
N ASP A 623 9.96 13.74 -8.35
CA ASP A 623 10.18 14.68 -9.44
C ASP A 623 8.87 15.13 -10.11
N PHE A 624 8.95 16.22 -10.84
CA PHE A 624 7.89 16.74 -11.70
C PHE A 624 8.51 17.49 -12.89
N LYS A 625 7.69 17.83 -13.86
CA LYS A 625 8.18 18.54 -15.05
C LYS A 625 8.70 19.91 -14.67
N ALA A 626 9.97 20.20 -14.99
CA ALA A 626 10.59 21.52 -14.77
C ALA A 626 9.76 22.63 -15.44
N GLY A 627 9.64 23.76 -14.74
CA GLY A 627 8.85 24.91 -15.17
C GLY A 627 7.34 24.71 -15.06
N SER A 628 6.84 23.61 -14.45
CA SER A 628 5.42 23.47 -14.16
C SER A 628 4.98 24.45 -13.08
N PRO A 629 3.70 24.90 -13.10
CA PRO A 629 3.20 25.94 -12.19
C PRO A 629 2.94 25.43 -10.76
N ARG A 630 3.53 24.30 -10.35
CA ARG A 630 3.36 23.73 -9.01
C ARG A 630 3.84 24.72 -7.94
N GLU A 631 2.97 25.03 -6.99
CA GLU A 631 3.29 25.88 -5.86
C GLU A 631 2.59 25.39 -4.59
N LEU A 632 3.38 25.09 -3.55
CA LEU A 632 2.90 24.88 -2.19
C LEU A 632 3.48 25.96 -1.27
N TRP A 633 2.73 26.38 -0.27
CA TRP A 633 3.28 27.15 0.84
C TRP A 633 3.51 26.25 2.03
N ARG A 634 4.62 26.47 2.73
CA ARG A 634 4.99 25.71 3.92
C ARG A 634 5.34 26.64 5.08
N ILE A 635 4.83 26.32 6.27
CA ILE A 635 5.23 26.89 7.56
C ILE A 635 5.65 25.75 8.46
N HIS A 636 6.76 25.95 9.20
CA HIS A 636 7.14 25.07 10.30
C HIS A 636 6.64 25.62 11.63
N PHE A 637 6.31 24.73 12.58
CA PHE A 637 5.91 25.12 13.92
C PHE A 637 6.29 24.07 14.97
N ASP A 638 6.34 24.49 16.25
CA ASP A 638 6.60 23.65 17.40
C ASP A 638 5.40 23.60 18.37
#